data_f80e1756811a7f8635782ec183e9f332
#
_entry.id   f80e1756811a7f8635782ec183e9f332
#
_cell.length_a   1.000
_cell.length_b   1.000
_cell.length_c   1.000
_cell.angle_alpha   90.00
_cell.angle_beta   90.00
_cell.angle_gamma   90.00
#
_symmetry.space_group_name_H-M   'P 1'
#
loop_
_entity.id
_entity.type
_entity.pdbx_description
1 polymer ?
#
loop_
_entity_poly.entity_id
_entity_poly.type
_entity_poly.pdbx_seq_one_letter_code
_entity_poly.pdbx_strand_id
1 'polypeptide(L)'
;MVIKIWHYALFSFLLTITVPTLLSATSISINAPKEVIKEPVTLLAISDVQKLLAEACACNVRLNSEKADIKINLPIPTLAKFDKIRHKKNDAGVPFFYYPSTKFEWKSLKKDGRIELDLMTDSYEGISAALYALLQEKLGFRFYHPRKMIVPSIEEWSLPKYWRWIGEERFNKRGFHLHTMHPIELTEALLDPEHPDGQKMVFEYIDWLARNGQNYFEFNLLSSINLDAWLPYAKKFVDYAHQRGIVMGLDISLHMIQQRAFRLYENKPTSFEKKDKQIVTRLDSLAQANWDVYNIELSSTEYTSGNKKQRELLQQVILDWASENKAKIMGRAHVVKKGEEVLNYGGKDEEEVKDPQRGMMIHTVMFYEVAEDKAPVYGNKNLQHMLELMEQEKTKRETWYFPESAYWVTFDNSVPMLLLPYLSARLNDILLAEEKGITGHLTFSSGWEWSYWLVDWSIARWSWNYGKNVEPLDGLKMLLSNDEALVGIEKILHLQQKYLKDQELIRYVVAQSVMDEVPKMFAKEFHPRPHWRYKDLYQKADGYILDSLRTSAIIPLREFGEAYDSVLTDILYLQFPTMPQKLIYAELLDGLYITQLRVMHRHHCLNAIFEHRKGTATRNKQRTFEPSLQEASQYRNQALQIVRRREKHYAYDLPLLTTKRPGHTAYQFGYLYTVSNLHFWKREEAQIKENNWGFGFMNIWDIERIIGLKK
;
A
#
# COMPACT_ATOMS: atom_id res chain seq x y z
N MET A 1 -18.78 40.46 -44.07
CA MET A 1 -18.43 41.30 -45.26
C MET A 1 -16.96 41.08 -45.49
N VAL A 2 -16.67 40.16 -46.39
CA VAL A 2 -15.92 40.31 -47.66
C VAL A 2 -14.41 40.50 -47.43
N ILE A 3 -13.58 39.48 -47.61
CA ILE A 3 -12.97 38.90 -48.83
C ILE A 3 -11.58 39.47 -49.12
N LYS A 4 -10.61 38.54 -49.26
CA LYS A 4 -9.57 38.38 -50.30
C LYS A 4 -8.22 39.09 -50.06
N ILE A 5 -7.05 38.62 -50.47
CA ILE A 5 -6.50 37.56 -51.36
C ILE A 5 -4.98 37.56 -51.22
N TRP A 6 -4.33 36.40 -51.17
CA TRP A 6 -3.09 35.98 -51.80
C TRP A 6 -1.93 36.98 -52.17
N HIS A 7 -0.72 36.64 -51.74
CA HIS A 7 0.44 36.65 -52.66
C HIS A 7 1.50 35.58 -52.28
N TYR A 8 1.83 34.74 -53.22
CA TYR A 8 2.91 33.78 -53.20
C TYR A 8 4.25 34.50 -53.25
N ALA A 9 5.20 34.05 -52.39
CA ALA A 9 6.63 34.30 -52.63
C ALA A 9 7.33 32.92 -52.56
N LEU A 10 7.73 32.44 -53.72
CA LEU A 10 8.67 31.33 -53.86
C LEU A 10 10.00 31.72 -53.25
N PHE A 11 10.41 31.08 -52.18
CA PHE A 11 11.80 31.04 -51.75
C PHE A 11 12.33 29.63 -51.97
N SER A 12 13.20 29.50 -52.95
CA SER A 12 14.03 28.31 -53.21
C SER A 12 15.00 28.14 -52.04
N PHE A 13 14.67 27.22 -51.12
CA PHE A 13 15.60 26.74 -50.12
C PHE A 13 16.37 25.56 -50.71
N LEU A 14 17.66 25.78 -50.98
CA LEU A 14 18.59 24.68 -51.18
C LEU A 14 18.58 23.83 -49.93
N LEU A 15 18.01 22.64 -50.02
CA LEU A 15 18.18 21.57 -49.04
C LEU A 15 19.60 21.07 -49.15
N THR A 16 20.50 21.59 -48.33
CA THR A 16 21.72 20.88 -47.96
C THR A 16 21.25 19.68 -47.08
N ILE A 17 21.18 18.53 -47.73
CA ILE A 17 21.06 17.26 -47.01
C ILE A 17 22.38 17.09 -46.27
N THR A 18 22.44 17.60 -45.04
CA THR A 18 23.37 17.11 -44.05
C THR A 18 22.94 15.68 -43.77
N VAL A 19 23.61 14.73 -44.37
CA VAL A 19 23.55 13.33 -43.92
C VAL A 19 23.88 13.38 -42.43
N PRO A 20 22.95 13.00 -41.54
CA PRO A 20 23.32 12.90 -40.13
C PRO A 20 24.46 11.88 -40.09
N THR A 21 25.62 12.31 -39.65
CA THR A 21 26.66 11.39 -39.22
C THR A 21 25.98 10.44 -38.27
N LEU A 22 25.85 9.19 -38.65
CA LEU A 22 25.43 8.10 -37.80
C LEU A 22 26.36 8.17 -36.58
N LEU A 23 25.90 8.84 -35.52
CA LEU A 23 26.46 8.68 -34.20
C LEU A 23 26.43 7.17 -33.96
N SER A 24 27.59 6.57 -33.84
CA SER A 24 27.76 5.15 -33.53
C SER A 24 26.89 4.85 -32.29
N ALA A 25 25.78 4.16 -32.50
CA ALA A 25 24.88 3.83 -31.42
C ALA A 25 25.70 3.09 -30.35
N THR A 26 25.70 3.63 -29.14
CA THR A 26 26.39 3.04 -27.99
C THR A 26 25.98 1.58 -27.87
N SER A 27 26.92 0.66 -27.80
CA SER A 27 26.66 -0.76 -27.67
C SER A 27 26.85 -1.21 -26.21
N ILE A 28 25.88 -1.94 -25.65
CA ILE A 28 25.93 -2.44 -24.29
C ILE A 28 26.00 -3.97 -24.29
N SER A 29 26.88 -4.55 -23.48
CA SER A 29 26.91 -5.99 -23.22
C SER A 29 26.63 -6.28 -21.75
N ILE A 30 25.69 -7.16 -21.47
CA ILE A 30 25.54 -7.79 -20.15
C ILE A 30 26.32 -9.10 -20.20
N ASN A 31 27.43 -9.16 -19.48
CA ASN A 31 28.28 -10.33 -19.42
C ASN A 31 27.89 -11.17 -18.21
N ALA A 32 27.33 -12.33 -18.46
CA ALA A 32 26.86 -13.25 -17.43
C ALA A 32 27.43 -14.65 -17.64
N PRO A 33 27.99 -15.29 -16.59
CA PRO A 33 28.38 -16.69 -16.62
C PRO A 33 27.21 -17.63 -16.94
N LYS A 34 27.50 -18.82 -17.45
CA LYS A 34 26.46 -19.82 -17.80
C LYS A 34 25.60 -20.21 -16.60
N GLU A 35 26.18 -20.29 -15.42
CA GLU A 35 25.53 -20.60 -14.16
C GLU A 35 24.49 -19.53 -13.81
N VAL A 36 24.81 -18.27 -14.01
CA VAL A 36 23.93 -17.12 -13.75
C VAL A 36 22.75 -17.11 -14.71
N ILE A 37 22.98 -17.40 -16.00
CA ILE A 37 21.92 -17.43 -17.02
C ILE A 37 20.93 -18.57 -16.81
N LYS A 38 21.34 -19.67 -16.16
CA LYS A 38 20.47 -20.83 -15.89
C LYS A 38 19.49 -20.59 -14.74
N GLU A 39 19.78 -19.67 -13.84
CA GLU A 39 18.92 -19.39 -12.71
C GLU A 39 17.74 -18.50 -13.12
N PRO A 40 16.50 -18.91 -12.88
CA PRO A 40 15.31 -18.15 -13.31
C PRO A 40 15.31 -16.69 -12.86
N VAL A 41 15.67 -16.42 -11.60
CA VAL A 41 15.67 -15.07 -11.03
C VAL A 41 16.59 -14.12 -11.78
N THR A 42 17.78 -14.58 -12.15
CA THR A 42 18.75 -13.76 -12.90
C THR A 42 18.41 -13.71 -14.37
N LEU A 43 17.98 -14.82 -14.98
CA LEU A 43 17.58 -14.87 -16.39
C LEU A 43 16.45 -13.87 -16.68
N LEU A 44 15.41 -13.86 -15.84
CA LEU A 44 14.27 -12.93 -15.99
C LEU A 44 14.72 -11.49 -15.78
N ALA A 45 15.56 -11.21 -14.79
CA ALA A 45 16.10 -9.86 -14.57
C ALA A 45 16.97 -9.39 -15.73
N ILE A 46 17.89 -10.23 -16.24
CA ILE A 46 18.74 -9.89 -17.37
C ILE A 46 17.90 -9.59 -18.62
N SER A 47 16.92 -10.46 -18.92
CA SER A 47 16.03 -10.28 -20.08
C SER A 47 15.23 -8.98 -20.01
N ASP A 48 14.68 -8.68 -18.84
CA ASP A 48 13.91 -7.44 -18.61
C ASP A 48 14.80 -6.20 -18.73
N VAL A 49 15.98 -6.22 -18.11
CA VAL A 49 16.96 -5.12 -18.17
C VAL A 49 17.49 -4.90 -19.59
N GLN A 50 17.76 -5.97 -20.36
CA GLN A 50 18.13 -5.84 -21.76
C GLN A 50 17.09 -5.09 -22.58
N LYS A 51 15.81 -5.45 -22.40
CA LYS A 51 14.68 -4.80 -23.08
C LYS A 51 14.56 -3.33 -22.69
N LEU A 52 14.59 -3.05 -21.39
CA LEU A 52 14.45 -1.69 -20.85
C LEU A 52 15.60 -0.77 -21.27
N LEU A 53 16.84 -1.26 -21.22
CA LEU A 53 18.00 -0.48 -21.68
C LEU A 53 17.95 -0.24 -23.21
N ALA A 54 17.57 -1.26 -23.99
CA ALA A 54 17.45 -1.10 -25.44
C ALA A 54 16.39 -0.05 -25.82
N GLU A 55 15.27 -0.01 -25.09
CA GLU A 55 14.24 1.00 -25.24
C GLU A 55 14.75 2.41 -24.86
N ALA A 56 15.45 2.54 -23.73
CA ALA A 56 15.90 3.82 -23.20
C ALA A 56 16.99 4.48 -24.03
N CYS A 57 17.95 3.70 -24.56
CA CYS A 57 19.08 4.25 -25.32
C CYS A 57 18.92 4.13 -26.84
N ALA A 58 17.84 3.56 -27.33
CA ALA A 58 17.68 3.20 -28.75
C ALA A 58 18.94 2.46 -29.32
N CYS A 59 19.56 1.64 -28.47
CA CYS A 59 20.86 1.01 -28.72
C CYS A 59 20.78 -0.52 -28.69
N ASN A 60 21.87 -1.17 -29.08
CA ASN A 60 21.94 -2.63 -29.12
C ASN A 60 22.49 -3.17 -27.80
N VAL A 61 21.63 -3.85 -27.04
CA VAL A 61 22.00 -4.50 -25.77
C VAL A 61 22.09 -6.01 -25.98
N ARG A 62 23.29 -6.57 -25.86
CA ARG A 62 23.56 -7.99 -26.10
C ARG A 62 24.04 -8.73 -24.86
N LEU A 63 23.85 -10.03 -24.86
CA LEU A 63 24.40 -10.92 -23.85
C LEU A 63 25.77 -11.44 -24.30
N ASN A 64 26.80 -11.33 -23.45
CA ASN A 64 28.14 -11.86 -23.65
C ASN A 64 28.80 -11.43 -24.96
N SER A 65 28.68 -10.13 -25.32
CA SER A 65 29.32 -9.59 -26.50
C SER A 65 30.72 -9.07 -26.17
N GLU A 66 31.73 -9.52 -26.93
CA GLU A 66 33.10 -9.05 -26.75
C GLU A 66 33.28 -7.60 -27.20
N LYS A 67 32.53 -7.18 -28.23
CA LYS A 67 32.59 -5.84 -28.80
C LYS A 67 31.44 -4.99 -28.29
N ALA A 68 31.64 -4.30 -27.17
CA ALA A 68 30.68 -3.35 -26.62
C ALA A 68 31.42 -2.15 -26.02
N ASP A 69 30.80 -0.97 -26.08
CA ASP A 69 31.32 0.27 -25.50
C ASP A 69 31.14 0.26 -23.97
N ILE A 70 30.07 -0.39 -23.50
CA ILE A 70 29.76 -0.55 -22.10
C ILE A 70 29.56 -2.03 -21.79
N LYS A 71 30.25 -2.51 -20.78
CA LYS A 71 30.12 -3.88 -20.28
C LYS A 71 29.58 -3.88 -18.85
N ILE A 72 28.54 -4.64 -18.61
CA ILE A 72 27.95 -4.90 -17.29
C ILE A 72 28.33 -6.33 -16.92
N ASN A 73 29.29 -6.52 -16.03
CA ASN A 73 29.85 -7.80 -15.68
C ASN A 73 29.16 -8.34 -14.42
N LEU A 74 28.51 -9.49 -14.54
CA LEU A 74 27.81 -10.16 -13.44
C LEU A 74 28.69 -11.26 -12.84
N PRO A 75 28.75 -11.40 -11.49
CA PRO A 75 29.57 -12.42 -10.83
C PRO A 75 28.89 -13.78 -10.83
N ILE A 76 29.67 -14.83 -10.55
CA ILE A 76 29.12 -16.08 -10.02
C ILE A 76 28.95 -15.88 -8.51
N PRO A 77 27.74 -15.95 -7.96
CA PRO A 77 27.54 -15.79 -6.53
C PRO A 77 28.26 -16.88 -5.71
N THR A 78 28.76 -16.49 -4.54
CA THR A 78 29.47 -17.40 -3.64
C THR A 78 28.55 -18.29 -2.82
N LEU A 79 27.29 -17.86 -2.62
CA LEU A 79 26.27 -18.65 -1.93
C LEU A 79 25.64 -19.64 -2.90
N ALA A 80 25.65 -20.93 -2.54
CA ALA A 80 24.92 -21.95 -3.25
C ALA A 80 23.43 -21.61 -3.35
N LYS A 81 22.79 -22.11 -4.43
CA LYS A 81 21.36 -21.97 -4.75
C LYS A 81 20.45 -21.85 -3.54
N PHE A 82 19.41 -21.06 -3.70
CA PHE A 82 18.26 -20.98 -2.80
C PHE A 82 17.45 -22.31 -2.81
N ASP A 83 18.08 -23.42 -2.42
CA ASP A 83 17.40 -24.71 -2.33
C ASP A 83 16.83 -24.99 -0.93
N LYS A 84 17.18 -24.20 0.06
CA LYS A 84 16.66 -24.36 1.44
C LYS A 84 16.70 -23.03 2.16
N ILE A 85 15.57 -22.64 2.70
CA ILE A 85 15.47 -21.57 3.69
C ILE A 85 16.51 -21.85 4.78
N ARG A 86 17.53 -21.02 4.86
CA ARG A 86 18.57 -21.13 5.87
C ARG A 86 18.13 -20.41 7.12
N HIS A 87 18.43 -21.00 8.27
CA HIS A 87 18.19 -20.34 9.54
C HIS A 87 19.41 -19.53 9.92
N LYS A 88 19.22 -18.24 10.21
CA LYS A 88 20.17 -17.40 10.93
C LYS A 88 19.61 -17.08 12.30
N LYS A 89 20.45 -16.50 13.15
CA LYS A 89 20.02 -15.99 14.45
C LYS A 89 20.15 -14.48 14.45
N ASN A 90 19.16 -13.81 15.03
CA ASN A 90 19.23 -12.37 15.31
C ASN A 90 20.19 -12.12 16.50
N ASP A 91 20.37 -10.85 16.90
CA ASP A 91 21.27 -10.47 18.00
C ASP A 91 20.85 -11.05 19.35
N ALA A 92 19.58 -11.39 19.54
CA ALA A 92 19.07 -12.09 20.72
C ALA A 92 19.22 -13.61 20.65
N GLY A 93 19.88 -14.14 19.59
CA GLY A 93 20.09 -15.58 19.37
C GLY A 93 18.84 -16.32 18.90
N VAL A 94 17.78 -15.59 18.48
CA VAL A 94 16.51 -16.16 18.00
C VAL A 94 16.67 -16.59 16.54
N PRO A 95 16.37 -17.85 16.19
CA PRO A 95 16.43 -18.31 14.82
C PRO A 95 15.31 -17.72 13.97
N PHE A 96 15.61 -17.35 12.75
CA PHE A 96 14.64 -16.90 11.75
C PHE A 96 14.97 -17.46 10.38
N PHE A 97 13.98 -17.55 9.52
CA PHE A 97 14.18 -17.90 8.13
C PHE A 97 14.94 -16.79 7.42
N TYR A 98 16.16 -17.11 7.00
CA TYR A 98 17.02 -16.16 6.34
C TYR A 98 16.88 -16.25 4.83
N TYR A 99 16.55 -15.15 4.23
CA TYR A 99 16.63 -14.94 2.79
C TYR A 99 18.05 -14.66 2.37
N PRO A 100 18.48 -15.09 1.17
CA PRO A 100 19.79 -14.72 0.67
C PRO A 100 19.94 -13.20 0.69
N SER A 101 21.08 -12.71 1.15
CA SER A 101 21.36 -11.27 1.14
C SER A 101 21.29 -10.75 -0.28
N THR A 102 20.61 -9.64 -0.44
CA THR A 102 20.50 -8.91 -1.72
C THR A 102 21.47 -7.73 -1.77
N LYS A 103 22.35 -7.59 -0.76
CA LYS A 103 23.41 -6.59 -0.74
C LYS A 103 24.30 -6.71 -1.98
N PHE A 104 24.64 -5.58 -2.53
CA PHE A 104 25.48 -5.50 -3.72
C PHE A 104 26.44 -4.31 -3.69
N GLU A 105 27.50 -4.43 -4.48
CA GLU A 105 28.43 -3.36 -4.77
C GLU A 105 28.69 -3.27 -6.27
N TRP A 106 28.51 -2.09 -6.84
CA TRP A 106 28.91 -1.76 -8.20
C TRP A 106 30.23 -1.00 -8.20
N LYS A 107 31.12 -1.35 -9.13
CA LYS A 107 32.33 -0.60 -9.46
C LYS A 107 32.35 -0.25 -10.93
N SER A 108 32.66 0.99 -11.27
CA SER A 108 32.84 1.44 -12.63
C SER A 108 34.32 1.73 -12.87
N LEU A 109 34.85 1.22 -13.96
CA LEU A 109 36.20 1.50 -14.41
C LEU A 109 36.22 1.79 -15.92
N LYS A 110 37.19 2.58 -16.36
CA LYS A 110 37.50 2.70 -17.77
C LYS A 110 38.70 1.80 -18.11
N LYS A 111 38.50 0.82 -19.00
CA LYS A 111 39.52 -0.11 -19.46
C LYS A 111 39.53 -0.17 -20.96
N ASP A 112 40.70 0.03 -21.59
CA ASP A 112 40.89 -0.04 -23.05
C ASP A 112 39.87 0.83 -23.84
N GLY A 113 39.58 2.02 -23.33
CA GLY A 113 38.62 2.95 -23.94
C GLY A 113 37.14 2.66 -23.64
N ARG A 114 36.80 1.54 -23.02
CA ARG A 114 35.44 1.07 -22.68
C ARG A 114 35.10 1.35 -21.22
N ILE A 115 33.82 1.39 -20.94
CA ILE A 115 33.30 1.48 -19.58
C ILE A 115 32.92 0.06 -19.12
N GLU A 116 33.49 -0.39 -18.01
CA GLU A 116 33.14 -1.67 -17.39
C GLU A 116 32.50 -1.38 -16.04
N LEU A 117 31.33 -2.03 -15.83
CA LEU A 117 30.59 -2.03 -14.55
C LEU A 117 30.68 -3.42 -13.96
N ASP A 118 31.43 -3.56 -12.90
CA ASP A 118 31.60 -4.84 -12.21
C ASP A 118 30.66 -4.91 -11.01
N LEU A 119 29.82 -5.93 -10.97
CA LEU A 119 28.93 -6.23 -9.84
C LEU A 119 29.63 -7.20 -8.89
N MET A 120 29.49 -6.94 -7.59
CA MET A 120 29.81 -7.87 -6.51
C MET A 120 28.57 -8.10 -5.66
N THR A 121 28.17 -9.34 -5.50
CA THR A 121 27.09 -9.80 -4.65
C THR A 121 27.22 -11.29 -4.39
N ASP A 122 26.63 -11.77 -3.27
CA ASP A 122 26.78 -13.15 -2.84
C ASP A 122 25.63 -14.07 -3.29
N SER A 123 24.54 -13.53 -3.87
CA SER A 123 23.34 -14.27 -4.23
C SER A 123 22.83 -13.96 -5.63
N TYR A 124 22.05 -14.87 -6.20
CA TYR A 124 21.36 -14.63 -7.49
C TYR A 124 20.28 -13.56 -7.36
N GLU A 125 19.59 -13.52 -6.22
CA GLU A 125 18.62 -12.46 -5.87
C GLU A 125 19.32 -11.10 -5.78
N GLY A 126 20.56 -11.06 -5.27
CA GLY A 126 21.39 -9.87 -5.24
C GLY A 126 21.76 -9.35 -6.64
N ILE A 127 21.96 -10.23 -7.62
CA ILE A 127 22.15 -9.83 -9.02
C ILE A 127 20.87 -9.15 -9.54
N SER A 128 19.69 -9.74 -9.33
CA SER A 128 18.43 -9.17 -9.77
C SER A 128 18.20 -7.79 -9.13
N ALA A 129 18.35 -7.68 -7.81
CA ALA A 129 18.20 -6.43 -7.08
C ALA A 129 19.18 -5.35 -7.56
N ALA A 130 20.45 -5.70 -7.75
CA ALA A 130 21.48 -4.78 -8.22
C ALA A 130 21.21 -4.24 -9.63
N LEU A 131 20.73 -5.08 -10.54
CA LEU A 131 20.38 -4.68 -11.90
C LEU A 131 19.24 -3.66 -11.91
N TYR A 132 18.16 -3.92 -11.20
CA TYR A 132 17.03 -2.99 -11.12
C TYR A 132 17.37 -1.71 -10.33
N ALA A 133 18.16 -1.83 -9.27
CA ALA A 133 18.66 -0.65 -8.55
C ALA A 133 19.54 0.24 -9.44
N LEU A 134 20.41 -0.34 -10.29
CA LEU A 134 21.20 0.41 -11.27
C LEU A 134 20.29 1.21 -12.21
N LEU A 135 19.25 0.59 -12.77
CA LEU A 135 18.29 1.27 -13.63
C LEU A 135 17.59 2.42 -12.89
N GLN A 136 17.08 2.17 -11.68
CA GLN A 136 16.24 3.11 -10.98
C GLN A 136 17.04 4.25 -10.33
N GLU A 137 18.15 3.92 -9.62
CA GLU A 137 18.92 4.89 -8.86
C GLU A 137 19.94 5.68 -9.66
N LYS A 138 20.41 5.11 -10.80
CA LYS A 138 21.52 5.68 -11.56
C LYS A 138 21.15 6.07 -12.98
N LEU A 139 20.25 5.35 -13.63
CA LEU A 139 19.92 5.55 -15.03
C LEU A 139 18.56 6.24 -15.27
N GLY A 140 17.84 6.58 -14.21
CA GLY A 140 16.63 7.41 -14.33
C GLY A 140 15.33 6.66 -14.58
N PHE A 141 15.33 5.33 -14.61
CA PHE A 141 14.09 4.56 -14.63
C PHE A 141 13.29 4.77 -13.36
N ARG A 142 11.94 4.70 -13.44
CA ARG A 142 11.06 4.81 -12.28
C ARG A 142 9.98 3.75 -12.37
N PHE A 143 10.06 2.73 -11.52
CA PHE A 143 9.05 1.66 -11.42
C PHE A 143 8.04 2.01 -10.32
N TYR A 144 7.36 3.16 -10.48
CA TYR A 144 6.55 3.76 -9.42
C TYR A 144 5.18 3.11 -9.22
N HIS A 145 4.68 2.40 -10.23
CA HIS A 145 3.36 1.80 -10.20
C HIS A 145 3.41 0.41 -10.88
N PRO A 146 2.64 -0.61 -10.46
CA PRO A 146 2.67 -1.93 -11.05
C PRO A 146 2.48 -1.96 -12.58
N ARG A 147 1.68 -1.07 -13.12
CA ARG A 147 1.38 -0.97 -14.57
C ARG A 147 1.96 0.26 -15.26
N LYS A 148 2.63 1.13 -14.55
CA LYS A 148 3.21 2.36 -15.11
C LYS A 148 4.64 2.51 -14.67
N MET A 149 5.50 2.94 -15.59
CA MET A 149 6.90 3.25 -15.31
C MET A 149 7.34 4.46 -16.14
N ILE A 150 8.43 5.07 -15.74
CA ILE A 150 9.15 6.02 -16.58
C ILE A 150 10.39 5.31 -17.12
N VAL A 151 10.49 5.26 -18.45
CA VAL A 151 11.70 4.86 -19.17
C VAL A 151 12.37 6.16 -19.63
N PRO A 152 13.59 6.47 -19.17
CA PRO A 152 14.29 7.69 -19.56
C PRO A 152 14.76 7.60 -21.01
N SER A 153 15.03 8.74 -21.65
CA SER A 153 15.84 8.79 -22.87
C SER A 153 17.31 8.91 -22.48
N ILE A 154 18.12 7.92 -22.82
CA ILE A 154 19.56 7.90 -22.55
C ILE A 154 20.30 8.16 -23.86
N GLU A 155 20.59 9.43 -24.13
CA GLU A 155 21.37 9.82 -25.33
C GLU A 155 22.86 9.56 -25.14
N GLU A 156 23.37 9.78 -23.93
CA GLU A 156 24.75 9.54 -23.54
C GLU A 156 24.82 8.78 -22.21
N TRP A 157 25.82 7.92 -22.05
CA TRP A 157 26.06 7.19 -20.82
C TRP A 157 26.55 8.14 -19.71
N SER A 158 25.70 8.42 -18.74
CA SER A 158 25.91 9.45 -17.71
C SER A 158 26.70 8.98 -16.49
N LEU A 159 26.95 7.68 -16.34
CA LEU A 159 27.65 7.17 -15.17
C LEU A 159 29.14 7.59 -15.18
N PRO A 160 29.69 7.99 -14.00
CA PRO A 160 31.11 8.34 -13.89
C PRO A 160 32.01 7.16 -14.29
N LYS A 161 33.16 7.47 -14.89
CA LYS A 161 34.15 6.45 -15.31
C LYS A 161 34.76 5.69 -14.14
N TYR A 162 34.80 6.30 -12.98
CA TYR A 162 35.35 5.72 -11.75
C TYR A 162 34.37 6.02 -10.62
N TRP A 163 33.64 5.01 -10.20
CA TRP A 163 32.78 5.12 -9.05
C TRP A 163 32.54 3.78 -8.35
N ARG A 164 32.18 3.88 -7.09
CA ARG A 164 31.79 2.78 -6.24
C ARG A 164 30.46 3.09 -5.61
N TRP A 165 29.54 2.12 -5.63
CA TRP A 165 28.22 2.28 -5.06
C TRP A 165 27.72 0.99 -4.44
N ILE A 166 27.22 1.09 -3.18
CA ILE A 166 26.72 -0.01 -2.39
C ILE A 166 25.24 0.19 -2.19
N GLY A 167 24.47 -0.89 -2.34
CA GLY A 167 23.08 -1.01 -1.89
C GLY A 167 22.98 -2.14 -0.89
N GLU A 168 22.27 -1.87 0.20
CA GLU A 168 22.06 -2.81 1.28
C GLU A 168 20.60 -2.78 1.72
N GLU A 169 20.00 -3.96 1.84
CA GLU A 169 18.66 -4.09 2.37
C GLU A 169 18.60 -3.75 3.86
N ARG A 170 17.57 -2.97 4.29
CA ARG A 170 17.32 -2.68 5.71
C ARG A 170 16.68 -3.86 6.43
N PHE A 171 15.90 -4.64 5.70
CA PHE A 171 15.19 -5.81 6.23
C PHE A 171 15.49 -7.05 5.40
N ASN A 172 15.70 -8.16 6.07
CA ASN A 172 15.89 -9.44 5.37
C ASN A 172 14.63 -9.84 4.58
N LYS A 173 13.43 -9.59 5.14
CA LYS A 173 12.16 -9.72 4.43
C LYS A 173 11.48 -8.37 4.29
N ARG A 174 11.05 -8.05 3.10
CA ARG A 174 10.42 -6.77 2.75
C ARG A 174 9.44 -6.96 1.62
N GLY A 175 8.25 -6.41 1.79
CA GLY A 175 7.19 -6.61 0.81
C GLY A 175 5.85 -6.06 1.22
N PHE A 176 4.81 -6.59 0.59
CA PHE A 176 3.48 -6.07 0.70
C PHE A 176 2.44 -7.17 0.95
N HIS A 177 1.49 -6.81 1.79
CA HIS A 177 0.24 -7.50 1.99
C HIS A 177 -0.86 -6.75 1.24
N LEU A 178 -1.50 -7.39 0.27
CA LEU A 178 -2.65 -6.83 -0.43
C LEU A 178 -3.94 -7.15 0.33
N HIS A 179 -4.63 -6.11 0.76
CA HIS A 179 -5.84 -6.25 1.56
C HIS A 179 -7.07 -6.55 0.69
N THR A 180 -7.12 -7.76 0.16
CA THR A 180 -8.20 -8.23 -0.74
C THR A 180 -9.57 -8.39 -0.07
N MET A 181 -9.67 -8.21 1.25
CA MET A 181 -10.97 -8.12 1.92
C MET A 181 -11.78 -6.91 1.45
N HIS A 182 -11.10 -5.87 0.97
CA HIS A 182 -11.69 -4.69 0.34
C HIS A 182 -11.52 -4.75 -1.18
N PRO A 183 -12.34 -4.03 -1.95
CA PRO A 183 -12.20 -3.98 -3.40
C PRO A 183 -10.99 -3.11 -3.78
N ILE A 184 -9.87 -3.75 -4.04
CA ILE A 184 -8.66 -3.14 -4.60
C ILE A 184 -8.38 -3.73 -5.99
N GLU A 185 -7.43 -3.16 -6.72
CA GLU A 185 -7.21 -3.45 -8.15
C GLU A 185 -6.97 -4.93 -8.44
N LEU A 186 -6.27 -5.65 -7.55
CA LEU A 186 -5.98 -7.08 -7.75
C LEU A 186 -6.93 -8.03 -7.02
N THR A 187 -7.95 -7.55 -6.32
CA THR A 187 -8.85 -8.44 -5.56
C THR A 187 -9.44 -9.55 -6.42
N GLU A 188 -10.09 -9.19 -7.52
CA GLU A 188 -10.70 -10.19 -8.40
C GLU A 188 -9.64 -10.99 -9.18
N ALA A 189 -8.54 -10.35 -9.59
CA ALA A 189 -7.44 -11.00 -10.30
C ALA A 189 -6.76 -12.10 -9.46
N LEU A 190 -6.64 -11.93 -8.15
CA LEU A 190 -6.06 -12.93 -7.26
C LEU A 190 -7.03 -14.07 -6.91
N LEU A 191 -8.33 -13.78 -6.88
CA LEU A 191 -9.33 -14.68 -6.32
C LEU A 191 -10.20 -15.40 -7.37
N ASP A 192 -10.30 -14.86 -8.60
CA ASP A 192 -11.10 -15.43 -9.67
C ASP A 192 -10.25 -16.08 -10.76
N PRO A 193 -10.19 -17.43 -10.83
CA PRO A 193 -9.48 -18.13 -11.90
C PRO A 193 -9.99 -17.83 -13.32
N GLU A 194 -11.25 -17.35 -13.43
CA GLU A 194 -11.89 -17.03 -14.71
C GLU A 194 -11.72 -15.56 -15.11
N HIS A 195 -11.00 -14.77 -14.30
CA HIS A 195 -10.75 -13.36 -14.63
C HIS A 195 -9.95 -13.23 -15.94
N PRO A 196 -10.42 -12.47 -16.94
CA PRO A 196 -9.85 -12.48 -18.29
C PRO A 196 -8.38 -12.10 -18.36
N ASP A 197 -7.93 -11.17 -17.48
CA ASP A 197 -6.55 -10.71 -17.40
C ASP A 197 -5.88 -11.02 -16.04
N GLY A 198 -6.52 -11.86 -15.21
CA GLY A 198 -6.11 -12.04 -13.81
C GLY A 198 -4.65 -12.46 -13.65
N GLN A 199 -4.24 -13.51 -14.34
CA GLN A 199 -2.86 -14.00 -14.27
C GLN A 199 -1.85 -12.92 -14.71
N LYS A 200 -2.14 -12.20 -15.79
CA LYS A 200 -1.28 -11.12 -16.30
C LYS A 200 -1.15 -10.00 -15.27
N MET A 201 -2.26 -9.56 -14.69
CA MET A 201 -2.26 -8.49 -13.68
C MET A 201 -1.45 -8.87 -12.45
N VAL A 202 -1.57 -10.11 -11.98
CA VAL A 202 -0.78 -10.60 -10.84
C VAL A 202 0.71 -10.70 -11.19
N PHE A 203 1.05 -11.14 -12.41
CA PHE A 203 2.45 -11.20 -12.86
C PHE A 203 3.06 -9.80 -12.99
N GLU A 204 2.34 -8.81 -13.51
CA GLU A 204 2.76 -7.41 -13.57
C GLU A 204 3.09 -6.86 -12.17
N TYR A 205 2.31 -7.24 -11.15
CA TYR A 205 2.58 -6.86 -9.77
C TYR A 205 3.82 -7.55 -9.19
N ILE A 206 3.98 -8.85 -9.44
CA ILE A 206 5.18 -9.60 -9.05
C ILE A 206 6.43 -9.00 -9.70
N ASP A 207 6.35 -8.61 -10.97
CA ASP A 207 7.42 -7.90 -11.68
C ASP A 207 7.74 -6.55 -11.02
N TRP A 208 6.72 -5.79 -10.61
CA TRP A 208 6.89 -4.53 -9.90
C TRP A 208 7.62 -4.74 -8.56
N LEU A 209 7.27 -5.77 -7.80
CA LEU A 209 7.96 -6.12 -6.57
C LEU A 209 9.45 -6.40 -6.82
N ALA A 210 9.75 -7.26 -7.80
CA ALA A 210 11.14 -7.60 -8.16
C ALA A 210 11.93 -6.37 -8.60
N ARG A 211 11.34 -5.50 -9.45
CA ARG A 211 11.96 -4.25 -9.94
C ARG A 211 12.24 -3.24 -8.82
N ASN A 212 11.49 -3.31 -7.72
CA ASN A 212 11.69 -2.48 -6.54
C ASN A 212 12.45 -3.22 -5.42
N GLY A 213 13.08 -4.35 -5.75
CA GLY A 213 13.89 -5.11 -4.81
C GLY A 213 13.14 -5.65 -3.60
N GLN A 214 11.82 -5.88 -3.74
CA GLN A 214 11.00 -6.54 -2.73
C GLN A 214 11.11 -8.06 -2.87
N ASN A 215 10.97 -8.79 -1.77
CA ASN A 215 11.12 -10.24 -1.76
C ASN A 215 10.00 -11.00 -1.03
N TYR A 216 8.90 -10.30 -0.72
CA TYR A 216 7.74 -10.91 -0.05
C TYR A 216 6.43 -10.36 -0.59
N PHE A 217 5.45 -11.25 -0.78
CA PHE A 217 4.10 -10.90 -1.20
C PHE A 217 3.07 -11.81 -0.53
N GLU A 218 2.05 -11.23 0.07
CA GLU A 218 0.88 -11.96 0.59
C GLU A 218 -0.43 -11.21 0.35
N PHE A 219 -1.56 -11.89 0.52
CA PHE A 219 -2.90 -11.32 0.43
C PHE A 219 -3.89 -12.13 1.27
N ASN A 220 -5.05 -11.52 1.60
CA ASN A 220 -6.11 -12.21 2.31
C ASN A 220 -6.85 -13.20 1.38
N LEU A 221 -6.99 -14.43 1.81
CA LEU A 221 -7.84 -15.39 1.13
C LEU A 221 -9.30 -15.24 1.59
N LEU A 222 -10.25 -15.29 0.64
CA LEU A 222 -11.67 -15.12 0.92
C LEU A 222 -12.45 -16.45 0.79
N SER A 223 -13.51 -16.58 1.59
CA SER A 223 -14.35 -17.80 1.62
C SER A 223 -15.25 -17.99 0.38
N SER A 224 -15.25 -17.03 -0.52
CA SER A 224 -16.04 -17.06 -1.77
C SER A 224 -15.39 -17.86 -2.90
N ILE A 225 -14.13 -18.26 -2.75
CA ILE A 225 -13.43 -19.04 -3.75
C ILE A 225 -13.90 -20.50 -3.78
N ASN A 226 -13.78 -21.11 -4.94
CA ASN A 226 -13.80 -22.56 -5.07
C ASN A 226 -12.35 -23.07 -5.01
N LEU A 227 -11.96 -23.73 -3.93
CA LEU A 227 -10.59 -24.17 -3.70
C LEU A 227 -10.04 -25.05 -4.83
N ASP A 228 -10.82 -26.00 -5.32
CA ASP A 228 -10.37 -26.96 -6.35
C ASP A 228 -10.04 -26.26 -7.67
N ALA A 229 -10.82 -25.25 -8.05
CA ALA A 229 -10.57 -24.44 -9.24
C ALA A 229 -9.46 -23.40 -9.01
N TRP A 230 -9.38 -22.86 -7.81
CA TRP A 230 -8.46 -21.78 -7.48
C TRP A 230 -7.01 -22.25 -7.26
N LEU A 231 -6.78 -23.39 -6.61
CA LEU A 231 -5.42 -23.86 -6.29
C LEU A 231 -4.52 -24.03 -7.53
N PRO A 232 -4.97 -24.63 -8.65
CA PRO A 232 -4.17 -24.70 -9.87
C PRO A 232 -3.87 -23.33 -10.48
N TYR A 233 -4.78 -22.37 -10.30
CA TYR A 233 -4.58 -20.98 -10.72
C TYR A 233 -3.55 -20.27 -9.83
N ALA A 234 -3.71 -20.38 -8.50
CA ALA A 234 -2.82 -19.79 -7.53
C ALA A 234 -1.37 -20.32 -7.69
N LYS A 235 -1.22 -21.63 -7.92
CA LYS A 235 0.10 -22.22 -8.15
C LYS A 235 0.88 -21.55 -9.28
N LYS A 236 0.24 -21.08 -10.34
CA LYS A 236 0.92 -20.42 -11.47
C LYS A 236 1.61 -19.13 -11.05
N PHE A 237 0.95 -18.30 -10.24
CA PHE A 237 1.56 -17.07 -9.79
C PHE A 237 2.51 -17.27 -8.60
N VAL A 238 2.31 -18.29 -7.77
CA VAL A 238 3.29 -18.69 -6.76
C VAL A 238 4.60 -19.16 -7.42
N ASP A 239 4.50 -20.07 -8.41
CA ASP A 239 5.66 -20.54 -9.16
C ASP A 239 6.38 -19.39 -9.89
N TYR A 240 5.63 -18.41 -10.43
CA TYR A 240 6.21 -17.22 -11.06
C TYR A 240 6.91 -16.31 -10.05
N ALA A 241 6.32 -16.10 -8.89
CA ALA A 241 6.94 -15.32 -7.81
C ALA A 241 8.28 -15.95 -7.36
N HIS A 242 8.31 -17.28 -7.20
CA HIS A 242 9.54 -18.00 -6.89
C HIS A 242 10.62 -17.83 -7.98
N GLN A 243 10.23 -17.82 -9.27
CA GLN A 243 11.16 -17.53 -10.38
C GLN A 243 11.70 -16.09 -10.33
N ARG A 244 10.99 -15.17 -9.68
CA ARG A 244 11.43 -13.78 -9.44
C ARG A 244 12.18 -13.61 -8.12
N GLY A 245 12.37 -14.67 -7.32
CA GLY A 245 13.01 -14.63 -5.99
C GLY A 245 12.10 -14.01 -4.92
N ILE A 246 10.78 -14.13 -5.08
CA ILE A 246 9.78 -13.58 -4.16
C ILE A 246 9.13 -14.73 -3.39
N VAL A 247 9.10 -14.60 -2.07
CA VAL A 247 8.38 -15.48 -1.14
C VAL A 247 6.91 -15.17 -1.16
N MET A 248 6.10 -16.21 -1.17
CA MET A 248 4.66 -16.08 -1.20
C MET A 248 4.03 -16.43 0.14
N GLY A 249 3.33 -15.46 0.71
CA GLY A 249 2.50 -15.65 1.89
C GLY A 249 1.01 -15.74 1.55
N LEU A 250 0.26 -16.35 2.46
CA LEU A 250 -1.19 -16.42 2.39
C LEU A 250 -1.80 -16.04 3.75
N ASP A 251 -2.61 -14.97 3.77
CA ASP A 251 -3.32 -14.55 4.97
C ASP A 251 -4.67 -15.27 5.04
N ILE A 252 -4.84 -16.06 6.09
CA ILE A 252 -6.03 -16.85 6.36
C ILE A 252 -6.45 -16.72 7.82
N SER A 253 -7.73 -16.88 8.08
CA SER A 253 -8.26 -16.78 9.43
C SER A 253 -8.49 -18.13 10.07
N LEU A 254 -8.24 -18.23 11.36
CA LEU A 254 -8.65 -19.41 12.10
C LEU A 254 -10.20 -19.57 12.04
N HIS A 255 -10.94 -18.51 12.34
CA HIS A 255 -12.42 -18.56 12.35
C HIS A 255 -13.11 -17.19 12.23
N MET A 256 -12.45 -16.16 11.72
CA MET A 256 -13.04 -14.84 11.55
C MET A 256 -14.33 -14.91 10.72
N ILE A 257 -15.45 -14.42 11.26
CA ILE A 257 -16.76 -14.49 10.61
C ILE A 257 -16.95 -13.35 9.62
N GLN A 258 -16.32 -12.22 9.88
CA GLN A 258 -16.51 -10.98 9.13
C GLN A 258 -15.74 -10.95 7.82
N GLN A 259 -16.07 -10.01 6.97
CA GLN A 259 -15.36 -9.65 5.75
C GLN A 259 -15.14 -10.81 4.76
N ARG A 260 -15.90 -11.91 4.93
CA ARG A 260 -15.76 -13.13 4.10
C ARG A 260 -14.36 -13.74 4.11
N ALA A 261 -13.59 -13.55 5.19
CA ALA A 261 -12.29 -14.18 5.34
C ALA A 261 -12.38 -15.71 5.14
N PHE A 262 -11.38 -16.30 4.49
CA PHE A 262 -11.24 -17.74 4.43
C PHE A 262 -10.94 -18.28 5.83
N ARG A 263 -11.68 -19.30 6.25
CA ARG A 263 -11.59 -19.88 7.60
C ARG A 263 -11.07 -21.30 7.55
N LEU A 264 -10.23 -21.63 8.50
CA LEU A 264 -9.70 -23.00 8.63
C LEU A 264 -10.75 -23.99 9.14
N TYR A 265 -11.79 -23.54 9.82
CA TYR A 265 -12.95 -24.37 10.16
C TYR A 265 -14.27 -23.59 10.09
N GLU A 266 -15.37 -24.31 9.94
CA GLU A 266 -16.69 -23.71 9.92
C GLU A 266 -17.19 -23.37 11.33
N ASN A 267 -17.80 -22.21 11.49
CA ASN A 267 -18.33 -21.74 12.78
C ASN A 267 -19.70 -22.37 13.10
N LYS A 268 -19.81 -23.68 12.93
CA LYS A 268 -20.99 -24.46 13.35
C LYS A 268 -20.70 -25.15 14.69
N PRO A 269 -21.73 -25.45 15.51
CA PRO A 269 -21.55 -26.27 16.70
C PRO A 269 -21.04 -27.65 16.30
N THR A 270 -19.76 -27.88 16.43
CA THR A 270 -19.10 -29.13 16.11
C THR A 270 -18.13 -29.51 17.21
N SER A 271 -17.85 -30.83 17.37
CA SER A 271 -16.83 -31.28 18.30
C SER A 271 -15.44 -30.75 17.95
N PHE A 272 -14.54 -30.70 18.92
CA PHE A 272 -13.15 -30.31 18.73
C PHE A 272 -12.47 -31.15 17.65
N GLU A 273 -12.60 -32.47 17.68
CA GLU A 273 -12.04 -33.42 16.71
C GLU A 273 -12.48 -33.13 15.25
N LYS A 274 -13.70 -32.64 15.04
CA LYS A 274 -14.16 -32.25 13.70
C LYS A 274 -13.52 -30.96 13.23
N LYS A 275 -13.29 -30.00 14.15
CA LYS A 275 -12.60 -28.74 13.83
C LYS A 275 -11.13 -28.97 13.52
N ASP A 276 -10.44 -29.79 14.33
CA ASP A 276 -9.07 -30.24 14.13
C ASP A 276 -8.89 -30.82 12.73
N LYS A 277 -9.69 -31.85 12.41
CA LYS A 277 -9.67 -32.46 11.07
C LYS A 277 -9.92 -31.46 9.93
N GLN A 278 -10.82 -30.49 10.11
CA GLN A 278 -11.07 -29.46 9.11
C GLN A 278 -9.86 -28.54 8.90
N ILE A 279 -9.19 -28.13 10.01
CA ILE A 279 -7.99 -27.30 9.95
C ILE A 279 -6.91 -28.01 9.15
N VAL A 280 -6.55 -29.25 9.52
CA VAL A 280 -5.53 -30.03 8.85
C VAL A 280 -5.86 -30.22 7.36
N THR A 281 -7.08 -30.69 7.05
CA THR A 281 -7.50 -30.90 5.66
C THR A 281 -7.40 -29.62 4.80
N ARG A 282 -7.77 -28.46 5.36
CA ARG A 282 -7.70 -27.20 4.63
C ARG A 282 -6.27 -26.72 4.44
N LEU A 283 -5.42 -26.87 5.45
CA LEU A 283 -3.99 -26.55 5.35
C LEU A 283 -3.30 -27.46 4.33
N ASP A 284 -3.58 -28.78 4.34
CA ASP A 284 -3.07 -29.72 3.34
C ASP A 284 -3.48 -29.36 1.92
N SER A 285 -4.73 -28.92 1.74
CA SER A 285 -5.21 -28.46 0.44
C SER A 285 -4.46 -27.20 0.00
N LEU A 286 -4.34 -26.20 0.86
CA LEU A 286 -3.63 -24.95 0.56
C LEU A 286 -2.15 -25.19 0.24
N ALA A 287 -1.50 -26.14 0.92
CA ALA A 287 -0.09 -26.48 0.72
C ALA A 287 0.23 -26.96 -0.71
N GLN A 288 -0.76 -27.45 -1.46
CA GLN A 288 -0.57 -27.88 -2.85
C GLN A 288 -0.10 -26.77 -3.80
N ALA A 289 -0.33 -25.50 -3.44
CA ALA A 289 0.14 -24.36 -4.23
C ALA A 289 1.56 -23.88 -3.88
N ASN A 290 2.28 -24.57 -2.95
CA ASN A 290 3.64 -24.27 -2.52
C ASN A 290 3.84 -22.90 -1.84
N TRP A 291 2.91 -22.50 -0.98
CA TRP A 291 3.08 -21.31 -0.16
C TRP A 291 4.25 -21.46 0.81
N ASP A 292 5.03 -20.40 0.98
CA ASP A 292 6.18 -20.38 1.89
C ASP A 292 5.79 -19.99 3.32
N VAL A 293 4.79 -19.12 3.46
CA VAL A 293 4.38 -18.55 4.74
C VAL A 293 2.84 -18.54 4.85
N TYR A 294 2.36 -18.94 5.99
CA TYR A 294 0.95 -18.79 6.36
C TYR A 294 0.83 -17.74 7.45
N ASN A 295 0.23 -16.59 7.10
CA ASN A 295 -0.15 -15.58 8.07
C ASN A 295 -1.51 -15.98 8.65
N ILE A 296 -1.53 -16.37 9.91
CA ILE A 296 -2.74 -16.85 10.56
C ILE A 296 -3.04 -16.00 11.78
N GLU A 297 -4.22 -15.44 11.80
CA GLU A 297 -4.71 -14.70 12.94
C GLU A 297 -5.02 -15.65 14.09
N LEU A 298 -4.06 -15.81 15.00
CA LEU A 298 -4.13 -16.72 16.13
C LEU A 298 -4.60 -16.07 17.44
N SER A 299 -4.48 -14.74 17.55
CA SER A 299 -4.88 -13.97 18.74
C SER A 299 -6.31 -13.45 18.66
N SER A 300 -6.78 -12.79 19.71
CA SER A 300 -8.04 -12.06 19.65
C SER A 300 -7.83 -10.76 18.88
N THR A 301 -8.65 -10.55 17.87
CA THR A 301 -8.71 -9.31 17.09
C THR A 301 -10.05 -8.66 17.26
N GLU A 302 -10.29 -7.57 16.55
CA GLU A 302 -11.59 -6.88 16.53
C GLU A 302 -12.78 -7.83 16.34
N TYR A 303 -12.56 -8.93 15.63
CA TYR A 303 -13.62 -9.78 15.10
C TYR A 303 -13.54 -11.23 15.60
N THR A 304 -12.58 -11.57 16.42
CA THR A 304 -12.46 -12.91 16.99
C THR A 304 -13.02 -12.93 18.42
N SER A 305 -14.23 -13.41 18.55
CA SER A 305 -14.78 -13.81 19.83
C SER A 305 -14.66 -15.32 20.01
N GLY A 306 -14.49 -15.80 21.21
CA GLY A 306 -14.51 -17.23 21.47
C GLY A 306 -13.86 -17.62 22.80
N ASN A 307 -14.07 -18.85 23.20
CA ASN A 307 -13.48 -19.41 24.41
C ASN A 307 -11.95 -19.48 24.25
N LYS A 308 -11.21 -18.75 25.10
CA LYS A 308 -9.74 -18.71 25.10
C LYS A 308 -9.12 -20.10 25.06
N LYS A 309 -9.56 -21.00 25.95
CA LYS A 309 -9.03 -22.38 26.03
C LYS A 309 -9.23 -23.17 24.73
N GLN A 310 -10.36 -22.99 24.06
CA GLN A 310 -10.61 -23.65 22.78
C GLN A 310 -9.71 -23.10 21.68
N ARG A 311 -9.48 -21.79 21.64
CA ARG A 311 -8.53 -21.18 20.68
C ARG A 311 -7.11 -21.73 20.86
N GLU A 312 -6.62 -21.78 22.08
CA GLU A 312 -5.31 -22.31 22.40
C GLU A 312 -5.11 -23.77 21.89
N LEU A 313 -6.15 -24.61 22.05
CA LEU A 313 -6.13 -25.96 21.52
C LEU A 313 -6.08 -25.99 19.98
N LEU A 314 -6.85 -25.12 19.30
CA LEU A 314 -6.87 -25.08 17.84
C LEU A 314 -5.59 -24.44 17.25
N GLN A 315 -4.99 -23.49 17.98
CA GLN A 315 -3.67 -22.97 17.64
C GLN A 315 -2.61 -24.07 17.68
N GLN A 316 -2.65 -24.94 18.69
CA GLN A 316 -1.73 -26.07 18.80
C GLN A 316 -1.83 -27.00 17.59
N VAL A 317 -3.03 -27.30 17.10
CA VAL A 317 -3.23 -28.11 15.87
C VAL A 317 -2.50 -27.50 14.67
N ILE A 318 -2.58 -26.16 14.52
CA ILE A 318 -1.89 -25.46 13.43
C ILE A 318 -0.37 -25.56 13.58
N LEU A 319 0.13 -25.37 14.79
CA LEU A 319 1.56 -25.41 15.07
C LEU A 319 2.14 -26.81 14.92
N ASP A 320 1.39 -27.85 15.31
CA ASP A 320 1.78 -29.24 15.09
C ASP A 320 1.84 -29.56 13.58
N TRP A 321 0.79 -29.16 12.83
CA TRP A 321 0.80 -29.29 11.37
C TRP A 321 1.99 -28.55 10.72
N ALA A 322 2.29 -27.34 11.16
CA ALA A 322 3.40 -26.56 10.64
C ALA A 322 4.76 -27.23 10.93
N SER A 323 4.91 -27.82 12.11
CA SER A 323 6.12 -28.55 12.49
C SER A 323 6.32 -29.78 11.62
N GLU A 324 5.27 -30.59 11.40
CA GLU A 324 5.31 -31.79 10.55
C GLU A 324 5.60 -31.44 9.08
N ASN A 325 5.02 -30.37 8.57
CA ASN A 325 5.15 -29.94 7.18
C ASN A 325 6.30 -28.95 6.94
N LYS A 326 7.07 -28.58 7.99
CA LYS A 326 8.12 -27.55 7.92
C LYS A 326 7.63 -26.22 7.36
N ALA A 327 6.37 -25.89 7.60
CA ALA A 327 5.75 -24.66 7.15
C ALA A 327 6.03 -23.48 8.10
N LYS A 328 6.18 -22.28 7.57
CA LYS A 328 6.33 -21.06 8.35
C LYS A 328 4.96 -20.50 8.69
N ILE A 329 4.69 -20.33 9.98
CA ILE A 329 3.51 -19.63 10.48
C ILE A 329 3.92 -18.25 11.02
N MET A 330 3.25 -17.23 10.55
CA MET A 330 3.32 -15.89 11.12
C MET A 330 2.01 -15.59 11.83
N GLY A 331 2.05 -15.36 13.14
CA GLY A 331 0.90 -14.85 13.88
C GLY A 331 0.82 -13.33 13.73
N ARG A 332 -0.38 -12.75 13.79
CA ARG A 332 -0.57 -11.31 13.72
C ARG A 332 -1.08 -10.76 15.04
N ALA A 333 -0.36 -9.77 15.58
CA ALA A 333 -0.82 -8.92 16.67
C ALA A 333 -1.38 -7.63 16.06
N HIS A 334 -2.69 -7.49 16.01
CA HIS A 334 -3.35 -6.27 15.59
C HIS A 334 -3.28 -5.22 16.69
N VAL A 335 -3.18 -3.93 16.32
CA VAL A 335 -3.23 -2.84 17.28
C VAL A 335 -4.57 -2.89 18.04
N VAL A 336 -4.49 -3.20 19.32
CA VAL A 336 -5.63 -3.31 20.22
C VAL A 336 -5.41 -2.40 21.42
N LYS A 337 -6.42 -2.27 22.25
CA LYS A 337 -6.30 -1.52 23.49
C LYS A 337 -5.23 -2.15 24.39
N LYS A 338 -4.37 -1.32 24.98
CA LYS A 338 -3.36 -1.75 25.94
C LYS A 338 -3.98 -2.64 27.05
N GLY A 339 -3.41 -3.82 27.28
CA GLY A 339 -3.90 -4.84 28.20
C GLY A 339 -4.79 -5.92 27.57
N GLU A 340 -5.11 -5.79 26.27
CA GLU A 340 -5.75 -6.82 25.46
C GLU A 340 -4.76 -7.44 24.48
N GLU A 341 -3.49 -7.22 24.74
CA GLU A 341 -2.36 -7.67 23.92
C GLU A 341 -2.38 -9.19 23.78
N VAL A 342 -1.65 -9.61 22.80
CA VAL A 342 -1.45 -10.98 22.35
C VAL A 342 -1.57 -11.98 23.48
N LEU A 343 -2.70 -12.67 23.48
CA LEU A 343 -2.91 -13.79 24.37
C LEU A 343 -2.05 -14.95 23.83
N ASN A 344 -1.00 -15.27 24.56
CA ASN A 344 -0.17 -16.46 24.43
C ASN A 344 -0.20 -17.15 23.08
N TYR A 345 0.75 -16.81 22.25
CA TYR A 345 1.04 -17.48 20.99
C TYR A 345 1.74 -18.81 21.26
N GLY A 346 1.01 -19.85 21.61
CA GLY A 346 1.55 -21.19 21.67
C GLY A 346 1.56 -21.94 22.99
N GLY A 347 0.67 -21.60 23.93
CA GLY A 347 0.42 -22.48 25.07
C GLY A 347 1.22 -22.17 26.33
N LYS A 348 1.23 -23.11 27.26
CA LYS A 348 1.69 -22.93 28.64
C LYS A 348 3.19 -22.66 28.82
N ASP A 349 4.01 -22.89 27.80
CA ASP A 349 5.48 -22.93 27.93
C ASP A 349 6.17 -21.88 27.03
N GLU A 350 5.68 -20.63 27.04
CA GLU A 350 6.18 -19.55 26.17
C GLU A 350 7.65 -19.15 26.39
N GLU A 351 8.24 -19.49 27.52
CA GLU A 351 9.58 -19.01 27.86
C GLU A 351 10.72 -19.69 27.05
N GLU A 352 10.50 -20.82 26.38
CA GLU A 352 11.57 -21.59 25.77
C GLU A 352 11.50 -21.83 24.25
N VAL A 353 10.44 -21.42 23.54
CA VAL A 353 10.28 -21.85 22.15
C VAL A 353 10.91 -20.89 21.16
N LYS A 354 12.22 -20.97 21.00
CA LYS A 354 12.95 -20.40 19.84
C LYS A 354 12.75 -21.28 18.60
N ASP A 355 11.51 -21.36 18.13
CA ASP A 355 11.13 -22.15 16.96
C ASP A 355 11.19 -21.28 15.69
N PRO A 356 12.06 -21.62 14.70
CA PRO A 356 12.17 -20.86 13.46
C PRO A 356 10.89 -20.89 12.61
N GLN A 357 10.01 -21.86 12.84
CA GLN A 357 8.74 -21.99 12.11
C GLN A 357 7.67 -21.04 12.62
N ARG A 358 7.87 -20.39 13.77
CA ARG A 358 6.92 -19.46 14.39
C ARG A 358 7.45 -18.06 14.33
N GLY A 359 6.62 -17.12 13.86
CA GLY A 359 6.94 -15.71 13.84
C GLY A 359 5.74 -14.87 14.25
N MET A 360 5.97 -13.57 14.41
CA MET A 360 4.95 -12.59 14.80
C MET A 360 5.02 -11.38 13.89
N MET A 361 3.87 -10.90 13.43
CA MET A 361 3.69 -9.62 12.75
C MET A 361 3.02 -8.62 13.69
N ILE A 362 3.62 -7.46 13.87
CA ILE A 362 3.08 -6.38 14.71
C ILE A 362 2.40 -5.37 13.81
N HIS A 363 1.06 -5.40 13.80
CA HIS A 363 0.23 -4.60 12.91
C HIS A 363 -0.23 -3.30 13.55
N THR A 364 0.18 -2.17 12.96
CA THR A 364 -0.27 -0.82 13.33
C THR A 364 -1.09 -0.20 12.20
N VAL A 365 -1.99 0.71 12.55
CA VAL A 365 -2.94 1.30 11.61
C VAL A 365 -2.83 2.82 11.56
N MET A 366 -3.38 3.42 10.51
CA MET A 366 -3.40 4.87 10.26
C MET A 366 -2.00 5.46 10.01
N PHE A 367 -1.93 6.79 9.91
CA PHE A 367 -0.72 7.55 9.58
C PHE A 367 0.09 7.99 10.81
N TYR A 368 -0.09 7.30 11.94
CA TYR A 368 0.70 7.56 13.14
C TYR A 368 1.98 6.72 13.14
N GLU A 369 3.03 7.27 13.71
CA GLU A 369 4.27 6.56 13.96
C GLU A 369 4.12 5.65 15.19
N VAL A 370 4.79 4.52 15.17
CA VAL A 370 4.71 3.56 16.29
C VAL A 370 5.29 4.14 17.59
N ALA A 371 6.26 5.06 17.50
CA ALA A 371 6.90 5.72 18.64
C ALA A 371 6.33 7.11 18.97
N GLU A 372 5.27 7.54 18.30
CA GLU A 372 4.72 8.87 18.49
C GLU A 372 4.00 9.01 19.83
N ASP A 373 4.18 10.15 20.51
CA ASP A 373 3.56 10.44 21.82
C ASP A 373 2.03 10.49 21.76
N LYS A 374 1.47 10.81 20.59
CA LYS A 374 0.04 10.98 20.36
C LYS A 374 -0.42 10.27 19.09
N ALA A 375 -0.99 9.10 19.27
CA ALA A 375 -1.59 8.29 18.22
C ALA A 375 -2.93 7.72 18.71
N PRO A 376 -4.02 8.50 18.69
CA PRO A 376 -5.30 8.14 19.30
C PRO A 376 -6.05 7.12 18.44
N VAL A 377 -5.60 5.88 18.45
CA VAL A 377 -6.15 4.75 17.70
C VAL A 377 -6.71 3.73 18.68
N TYR A 378 -7.88 3.18 18.42
CA TYR A 378 -8.54 2.17 19.25
C TYR A 378 -8.66 2.55 20.73
N GLY A 379 -8.83 3.85 21.02
CA GLY A 379 -8.92 4.37 22.39
C GLY A 379 -7.59 4.46 23.14
N ASN A 380 -6.49 4.11 22.53
CA ASN A 380 -5.14 4.32 23.06
C ASN A 380 -4.73 5.78 22.94
N LYS A 381 -3.78 6.21 23.78
CA LYS A 381 -3.16 7.54 23.66
C LYS A 381 -2.12 7.55 22.54
N ASN A 382 -1.36 6.46 22.43
CA ASN A 382 -0.27 6.25 21.47
C ASN A 382 -0.11 4.76 21.17
N LEU A 383 0.85 4.42 20.33
CA LEU A 383 1.18 3.05 19.94
C LEU A 383 2.39 2.46 20.69
N GLN A 384 2.85 3.09 21.78
CA GLN A 384 4.03 2.68 22.54
C GLN A 384 3.97 1.21 22.97
N HIS A 385 2.77 0.70 23.35
CA HIS A 385 2.59 -0.70 23.71
C HIS A 385 2.86 -1.67 22.53
N MET A 386 2.64 -1.24 21.28
CA MET A 386 2.97 -2.04 20.09
C MET A 386 4.49 -2.06 19.83
N LEU A 387 5.17 -0.94 20.10
CA LEU A 387 6.62 -0.89 20.04
C LEU A 387 7.24 -1.78 21.12
N GLU A 388 6.75 -1.71 22.36
CA GLU A 388 7.18 -2.56 23.47
C GLU A 388 6.96 -4.05 23.14
N LEU A 389 5.80 -4.40 22.55
CA LEU A 389 5.48 -5.74 22.09
C LEU A 389 6.48 -6.21 21.02
N MET A 390 6.78 -5.36 20.05
CA MET A 390 7.73 -5.66 18.99
C MET A 390 9.14 -5.95 19.56
N GLU A 391 9.59 -5.16 20.52
CA GLU A 391 10.88 -5.35 21.20
C GLU A 391 10.90 -6.63 22.05
N GLN A 392 9.79 -6.99 22.69
CA GLN A 392 9.68 -8.23 23.47
C GLN A 392 9.66 -9.46 22.55
N GLU A 393 8.83 -9.44 21.50
CA GLU A 393 8.63 -10.58 20.61
C GLU A 393 9.90 -10.93 19.82
N LYS A 394 10.69 -9.94 19.37
CA LYS A 394 11.96 -10.20 18.67
C LYS A 394 13.00 -10.99 19.49
N THR A 395 12.87 -11.01 20.82
CA THR A 395 13.74 -11.83 21.69
C THR A 395 13.30 -13.27 21.80
N LYS A 396 12.09 -13.59 21.38
CA LYS A 396 11.46 -14.92 21.46
C LYS A 396 11.35 -15.60 20.09
N ARG A 397 10.98 -14.83 19.06
CA ARG A 397 10.69 -15.35 17.71
C ARG A 397 10.99 -14.32 16.61
N GLU A 398 11.03 -14.76 15.37
CA GLU A 398 11.11 -13.88 14.22
C GLU A 398 9.94 -12.88 14.26
N THR A 399 10.25 -11.58 14.24
CA THR A 399 9.27 -10.50 14.39
C THR A 399 9.39 -9.53 13.24
N TRP A 400 8.23 -9.22 12.60
CA TRP A 400 8.11 -8.27 11.53
C TRP A 400 7.24 -7.08 11.96
N TYR A 401 7.56 -5.93 11.45
CA TYR A 401 6.70 -4.75 11.58
C TYR A 401 5.74 -4.70 10.38
N PHE A 402 4.46 -4.45 10.66
CA PHE A 402 3.38 -4.55 9.67
C PHE A 402 2.45 -3.34 9.72
N PRO A 403 2.88 -2.14 9.23
CA PRO A 403 2.06 -0.95 9.17
C PRO A 403 1.19 -0.88 7.92
N GLU A 404 0.19 0.03 7.93
CA GLU A 404 -0.60 0.41 6.76
C GLU A 404 0.07 1.50 5.92
N SER A 405 -0.15 1.48 4.59
CA SER A 405 0.23 2.55 3.67
C SER A 405 -0.91 3.48 3.29
N ALA A 406 -2.16 3.10 3.58
CA ALA A 406 -3.34 3.94 3.37
C ALA A 406 -4.39 3.65 4.42
N TYR A 407 -5.16 4.67 4.78
CA TYR A 407 -6.22 4.55 5.77
C TYR A 407 -7.48 3.93 5.15
N TRP A 408 -7.92 2.80 5.69
CA TRP A 408 -9.07 2.04 5.18
C TRP A 408 -10.34 2.88 5.02
N VAL A 409 -10.56 3.89 5.85
CA VAL A 409 -11.72 4.77 5.76
C VAL A 409 -11.77 5.57 4.46
N THR A 410 -10.63 5.80 3.80
CA THR A 410 -10.59 6.51 2.53
C THR A 410 -11.23 5.70 1.41
N PHE A 411 -11.01 4.39 1.40
CA PHE A 411 -11.58 3.51 0.38
C PHE A 411 -12.93 2.93 0.78
N ASP A 412 -13.18 2.60 2.04
CA ASP A 412 -14.47 2.09 2.50
C ASP A 412 -15.58 3.13 2.36
N ASN A 413 -15.26 4.38 2.49
CA ASN A 413 -16.23 5.47 2.51
C ASN A 413 -16.32 6.25 1.20
N SER A 414 -15.78 5.71 0.12
CA SER A 414 -15.74 6.39 -1.18
C SER A 414 -15.12 7.79 -1.09
N VAL A 415 -14.06 7.93 -0.30
CA VAL A 415 -13.36 9.19 -0.11
C VAL A 415 -11.90 9.00 -0.49
N PRO A 416 -11.55 9.14 -1.76
CA PRO A 416 -10.19 8.92 -2.23
C PRO A 416 -9.24 10.05 -1.81
N MET A 417 -9.13 10.29 -0.51
CA MET A 417 -8.25 11.32 0.05
C MET A 417 -6.79 10.90 -0.02
N LEU A 418 -5.94 11.77 -0.51
CA LEU A 418 -4.50 11.58 -0.45
C LEU A 418 -3.95 12.14 0.87
N LEU A 419 -3.53 11.24 1.76
CA LEU A 419 -3.02 11.56 3.09
C LEU A 419 -1.48 11.49 3.09
N LEU A 420 -0.83 12.61 2.81
CA LEU A 420 0.64 12.73 2.76
C LEU A 420 1.37 12.42 4.08
N PRO A 421 0.78 12.58 5.29
CA PRO A 421 1.44 12.21 6.54
C PRO A 421 1.90 10.74 6.61
N TYR A 422 1.32 9.83 5.80
CA TYR A 422 1.84 8.47 5.67
C TYR A 422 3.30 8.42 5.25
N LEU A 423 3.74 9.34 4.38
CA LEU A 423 5.13 9.38 3.91
C LEU A 423 6.10 9.61 5.08
N SER A 424 5.83 10.60 5.92
CA SER A 424 6.68 10.88 7.09
C SER A 424 6.63 9.74 8.12
N ALA A 425 5.42 9.27 8.45
CA ALA A 425 5.24 8.24 9.45
C ALA A 425 5.89 6.91 9.04
N ARG A 426 5.70 6.48 7.80
CA ARG A 426 6.30 5.21 7.32
C ARG A 426 7.82 5.30 7.20
N LEU A 427 8.36 6.44 6.80
CA LEU A 427 9.82 6.63 6.78
C LEU A 427 10.41 6.51 8.20
N ASN A 428 9.85 7.22 9.17
CA ASN A 428 10.33 7.21 10.54
C ASN A 428 10.21 5.81 11.17
N ASP A 429 9.11 5.12 10.92
CA ASP A 429 8.91 3.74 11.38
C ASP A 429 9.92 2.76 10.77
N ILE A 430 10.25 2.89 9.47
CA ILE A 430 11.24 2.06 8.80
C ILE A 430 12.62 2.25 9.43
N LEU A 431 13.03 3.50 9.65
CA LEU A 431 14.32 3.80 10.27
C LEU A 431 14.39 3.29 11.72
N LEU A 432 13.31 3.45 12.47
CA LEU A 432 13.21 2.93 13.83
C LEU A 432 13.25 1.39 13.86
N ALA A 433 12.50 0.73 12.99
CA ALA A 433 12.48 -0.74 12.91
C ALA A 433 13.85 -1.32 12.52
N GLU A 434 14.59 -0.65 11.61
CA GLU A 434 15.98 -0.98 11.29
C GLU A 434 16.89 -0.82 12.53
N GLU A 435 16.82 0.33 13.22
CA GLU A 435 17.57 0.59 14.45
C GLU A 435 17.30 -0.46 15.53
N LYS A 436 16.04 -0.88 15.66
CA LYS A 436 15.63 -1.93 16.60
C LYS A 436 15.99 -3.35 16.15
N GLY A 437 16.59 -3.53 14.97
CA GLY A 437 17.02 -4.85 14.47
C GLY A 437 15.86 -5.79 14.14
N ILE A 438 14.73 -5.24 13.68
CA ILE A 438 13.59 -6.02 13.21
C ILE A 438 13.96 -6.69 11.87
N THR A 439 13.61 -7.98 11.72
CA THR A 439 14.07 -8.78 10.58
C THR A 439 13.19 -8.67 9.34
N GLY A 440 11.96 -8.21 9.49
CA GLY A 440 11.01 -8.08 8.38
C GLY A 440 10.15 -6.83 8.46
N HIS A 441 9.83 -6.26 7.30
CA HIS A 441 8.90 -5.16 7.12
C HIS A 441 7.89 -5.54 6.05
N LEU A 442 6.64 -5.65 6.44
CA LEU A 442 5.52 -5.94 5.56
C LEU A 442 4.57 -4.75 5.58
N THR A 443 4.18 -4.25 4.42
CA THR A 443 3.25 -3.13 4.33
C THR A 443 1.86 -3.61 3.94
N PHE A 444 0.86 -3.26 4.73
CA PHE A 444 -0.54 -3.42 4.38
C PHE A 444 -0.91 -2.38 3.32
N SER A 445 -1.12 -2.83 2.08
CA SER A 445 -1.46 -2.00 0.94
C SER A 445 -2.96 -2.03 0.64
N SER A 446 -3.52 -0.87 0.34
CA SER A 446 -4.94 -0.69 -0.01
C SER A 446 -5.15 -0.34 -1.48
N GLY A 447 -4.20 -0.68 -2.33
CA GLY A 447 -4.24 -0.40 -3.78
C GLY A 447 -3.43 0.81 -4.20
N TRP A 448 -3.55 1.22 -5.48
CA TRP A 448 -2.62 2.17 -6.10
C TRP A 448 -3.27 3.37 -6.77
N GLU A 449 -4.52 3.30 -7.17
CA GLU A 449 -5.19 4.45 -7.77
C GLU A 449 -5.25 5.64 -6.80
N TRP A 450 -5.51 6.82 -7.30
CA TRP A 450 -5.56 8.06 -6.52
C TRP A 450 -4.23 8.43 -5.84
N SER A 451 -3.12 8.05 -6.46
CA SER A 451 -1.75 8.26 -5.96
C SER A 451 -1.39 7.49 -4.69
N TYR A 452 -2.16 6.46 -4.30
CA TYR A 452 -1.78 5.59 -3.18
C TYR A 452 -0.50 4.80 -3.48
N TRP A 453 -0.20 4.55 -4.78
CA TRP A 453 1.07 4.00 -5.23
C TRP A 453 2.29 4.77 -4.70
N LEU A 454 2.14 6.08 -4.41
CA LEU A 454 3.26 6.91 -3.95
C LEU A 454 3.81 6.43 -2.60
N VAL A 455 2.95 6.09 -1.67
CA VAL A 455 3.36 5.61 -0.34
C VAL A 455 4.01 4.23 -0.46
N ASP A 456 3.37 3.29 -1.20
CA ASP A 456 3.92 1.95 -1.42
C ASP A 456 5.28 1.99 -2.12
N TRP A 457 5.41 2.78 -3.18
CA TRP A 457 6.68 2.91 -3.89
C TRP A 457 7.77 3.57 -3.04
N SER A 458 7.42 4.58 -2.23
CA SER A 458 8.35 5.21 -1.31
C SER A 458 8.84 4.21 -0.25
N ILE A 459 7.94 3.42 0.34
CA ILE A 459 8.28 2.34 1.30
C ILE A 459 9.20 1.31 0.63
N ALA A 460 8.89 0.88 -0.59
CA ALA A 460 9.74 -0.07 -1.31
C ALA A 460 11.16 0.46 -1.50
N ARG A 461 11.32 1.75 -1.74
CA ARG A 461 12.64 2.41 -1.85
C ARG A 461 13.32 2.58 -0.50
N TRP A 462 12.59 3.01 0.54
CA TRP A 462 13.15 3.17 1.89
C TRP A 462 13.52 1.84 2.56
N SER A 463 13.04 0.72 2.06
CA SER A 463 13.49 -0.60 2.50
C SER A 463 14.95 -0.92 2.12
N TRP A 464 15.61 0.01 1.41
CA TRP A 464 17.00 -0.04 1.00
C TRP A 464 17.82 1.10 1.58
N ASN A 465 19.09 0.82 1.91
CA ASN A 465 20.10 1.82 2.27
C ASN A 465 21.10 1.95 1.12
N TYR A 466 21.12 3.11 0.49
CA TYR A 466 22.04 3.44 -0.60
C TYR A 466 23.13 4.44 -0.16
N GLY A 467 23.37 4.57 1.15
CA GLY A 467 24.35 5.49 1.69
C GLY A 467 23.96 6.97 1.57
N LYS A 468 22.65 7.27 1.51
CA LYS A 468 22.09 8.63 1.44
C LYS A 468 21.10 8.82 2.56
N ASN A 469 21.01 10.05 3.06
CA ASN A 469 19.84 10.45 3.86
C ASN A 469 18.58 10.36 3.00
N VAL A 470 17.50 9.97 3.62
CA VAL A 470 16.19 9.83 2.96
C VAL A 470 15.19 10.80 3.59
N GLU A 471 14.34 11.37 2.74
CA GLU A 471 13.32 12.33 3.13
C GLU A 471 11.92 11.85 2.65
N PRO A 472 10.84 12.28 3.31
CA PRO A 472 9.48 11.84 2.97
C PRO A 472 9.09 12.07 1.51
N LEU A 473 9.54 13.16 0.89
CA LEU A 473 9.18 13.52 -0.49
C LEU A 473 10.21 13.09 -1.54
N ASP A 474 11.22 12.30 -1.20
CA ASP A 474 12.27 11.88 -2.16
C ASP A 474 11.72 11.15 -3.38
N GLY A 475 10.67 10.36 -3.20
CA GLY A 475 9.97 9.74 -4.33
C GLY A 475 9.43 10.77 -5.31
N LEU A 476 8.79 11.82 -4.82
CA LEU A 476 8.28 12.90 -5.67
C LEU A 476 9.39 13.72 -6.32
N LYS A 477 10.50 13.99 -5.62
CA LYS A 477 11.67 14.67 -6.20
C LYS A 477 12.22 13.90 -7.40
N MET A 478 12.15 12.57 -7.38
CA MET A 478 12.59 11.73 -8.50
C MET A 478 11.61 11.69 -9.67
N LEU A 479 10.33 11.94 -9.42
CA LEU A 479 9.27 11.89 -10.44
C LEU A 479 9.00 13.26 -11.07
N LEU A 480 9.05 14.32 -10.27
CA LEU A 480 8.68 15.67 -10.65
C LEU A 480 9.93 16.57 -10.64
N SER A 481 10.43 16.92 -11.79
CA SER A 481 11.54 17.87 -11.92
C SER A 481 11.02 19.32 -11.87
N ASN A 482 10.30 19.68 -10.81
CA ASN A 482 9.70 21.00 -10.61
C ASN A 482 9.70 21.36 -9.13
N ASP A 483 10.56 22.28 -8.74
CA ASP A 483 10.76 22.67 -7.34
C ASP A 483 9.53 23.39 -6.76
N GLU A 484 8.79 24.18 -7.55
CA GLU A 484 7.58 24.87 -7.09
C GLU A 484 6.48 23.86 -6.71
N ALA A 485 6.33 22.81 -7.51
CA ALA A 485 5.40 21.71 -7.20
C ALA A 485 5.79 21.01 -5.89
N LEU A 486 7.08 20.72 -5.71
CA LEU A 486 7.58 20.06 -4.50
C LEU A 486 7.36 20.92 -3.26
N VAL A 487 7.70 22.21 -3.32
CA VAL A 487 7.46 23.16 -2.22
C VAL A 487 5.96 23.26 -1.89
N GLY A 488 5.10 23.31 -2.90
CA GLY A 488 3.65 23.33 -2.68
C GLY A 488 3.13 22.05 -2.03
N ILE A 489 3.57 20.89 -2.47
CA ILE A 489 3.20 19.59 -1.87
C ILE A 489 3.73 19.48 -0.43
N GLU A 490 4.92 19.96 -0.15
CA GLU A 490 5.48 20.01 1.21
C GLU A 490 4.65 20.91 2.13
N LYS A 491 4.21 22.09 1.67
CA LYS A 491 3.27 22.93 2.43
C LYS A 491 1.97 22.20 2.73
N ILE A 492 1.43 21.45 1.76
CA ILE A 492 0.22 20.64 1.97
C ILE A 492 0.49 19.52 3.00
N LEU A 493 1.61 18.83 2.94
CA LEU A 493 2.00 17.85 3.95
C LEU A 493 1.98 18.46 5.36
N HIS A 494 2.60 19.64 5.54
CA HIS A 494 2.60 20.34 6.82
C HIS A 494 1.20 20.77 7.27
N LEU A 495 0.33 21.24 6.34
CA LEU A 495 -1.05 21.53 6.66
C LEU A 495 -1.81 20.29 7.12
N GLN A 496 -1.65 19.16 6.44
CA GLN A 496 -2.29 17.92 6.82
C GLN A 496 -1.75 17.41 8.19
N GLN A 497 -0.46 17.50 8.46
CA GLN A 497 0.11 17.19 9.79
C GLN A 497 -0.52 18.07 10.88
N LYS A 498 -0.49 19.38 10.70
CA LYS A 498 -1.03 20.35 11.66
C LYS A 498 -2.52 20.13 11.96
N TYR A 499 -3.34 20.00 10.93
CA TYR A 499 -4.79 20.00 11.11
C TYR A 499 -5.36 18.58 11.27
N LEU A 500 -4.99 17.64 10.42
CA LEU A 500 -5.56 16.28 10.51
C LEU A 500 -4.98 15.49 11.67
N LYS A 501 -3.67 15.61 11.92
CA LYS A 501 -2.95 14.82 12.94
C LYS A 501 -2.94 15.55 14.28
N ASP A 502 -2.26 16.71 14.41
CA ASP A 502 -2.02 17.38 15.68
C ASP A 502 -3.30 17.93 16.32
N GLN A 503 -4.19 18.54 15.49
CA GLN A 503 -5.52 19.02 15.93
C GLN A 503 -6.60 17.94 15.85
N GLU A 504 -6.26 16.72 15.45
CA GLU A 504 -7.17 15.57 15.37
C GLU A 504 -8.41 15.80 14.47
N LEU A 505 -8.35 16.71 13.48
CA LEU A 505 -9.49 16.93 12.60
C LEU A 505 -9.81 15.77 11.69
N ILE A 506 -8.90 14.78 11.57
CA ILE A 506 -9.15 13.54 10.80
C ILE A 506 -10.47 12.88 11.20
N ARG A 507 -10.84 12.91 12.46
CA ARG A 507 -12.10 12.37 12.99
C ARG A 507 -13.37 12.96 12.38
N TYR A 508 -13.29 14.20 11.90
CA TYR A 508 -14.40 14.87 11.23
C TYR A 508 -14.37 14.72 9.70
N VAL A 509 -13.20 14.46 9.16
CA VAL A 509 -12.99 14.33 7.71
C VAL A 509 -13.29 12.91 7.22
N VAL A 510 -13.03 11.89 8.04
CA VAL A 510 -13.50 10.52 7.78
C VAL A 510 -15.03 10.47 7.76
N ALA A 511 -15.61 9.47 7.14
CA ALA A 511 -17.06 9.38 7.03
C ALA A 511 -17.74 9.30 8.40
N GLN A 512 -18.74 10.11 8.56
CA GLN A 512 -19.52 10.24 9.82
C GLN A 512 -20.03 8.91 10.33
N SER A 513 -20.56 8.07 9.44
CA SER A 513 -21.18 6.80 9.78
C SER A 513 -20.23 5.82 10.48
N VAL A 514 -18.96 5.83 10.13
CA VAL A 514 -17.95 5.00 10.81
C VAL A 514 -17.79 5.41 12.27
N MET A 515 -17.84 6.72 12.53
CA MET A 515 -17.60 7.26 13.87
C MET A 515 -18.82 7.19 14.77
N ASP A 516 -20.04 7.29 14.22
CA ASP A 516 -21.27 7.43 15.00
C ASP A 516 -22.06 6.14 15.20
N GLU A 517 -21.97 5.22 14.26
CA GLU A 517 -22.88 4.09 14.17
C GLU A 517 -22.23 2.74 14.52
N VAL A 518 -20.92 2.72 14.70
CA VAL A 518 -20.23 1.55 15.23
C VAL A 518 -20.83 1.25 16.62
N PRO A 519 -21.24 0.01 16.89
CA PRO A 519 -21.81 -0.35 18.18
C PRO A 519 -20.97 0.16 19.35
N LYS A 520 -21.59 0.57 20.45
CA LYS A 520 -20.91 1.19 21.61
C LYS A 520 -19.70 0.40 22.13
N MET A 521 -19.69 -0.91 21.94
CA MET A 521 -18.57 -1.78 22.30
C MET A 521 -17.31 -1.49 21.48
N PHE A 522 -17.45 -1.01 20.23
CA PHE A 522 -16.33 -0.61 19.37
C PHE A 522 -16.11 0.91 19.37
N ALA A 523 -17.14 1.70 19.67
CA ALA A 523 -17.11 3.15 19.59
C ALA A 523 -16.04 3.83 20.47
N LYS A 524 -15.69 3.24 21.60
CA LYS A 524 -14.62 3.77 22.47
C LYS A 524 -13.23 3.64 21.86
N GLU A 525 -13.08 2.75 20.90
CA GLU A 525 -11.78 2.36 20.33
C GLU A 525 -11.38 3.21 19.13
N PHE A 526 -12.37 3.80 18.43
CA PHE A 526 -12.15 4.59 17.22
C PHE A 526 -12.11 6.11 17.44
N HIS A 527 -12.40 6.60 18.65
CA HIS A 527 -12.63 8.03 18.87
C HIS A 527 -11.46 8.74 19.57
N PRO A 528 -10.75 9.62 18.86
CA PRO A 528 -9.99 10.66 19.51
C PRO A 528 -10.92 11.57 20.31
N ARG A 529 -10.48 12.07 21.43
CA ARG A 529 -11.30 12.89 22.34
C ARG A 529 -11.23 14.39 22.01
N PRO A 530 -12.29 15.18 22.24
CA PRO A 530 -13.65 14.79 22.65
C PRO A 530 -14.43 14.19 21.50
N HIS A 531 -15.27 13.21 21.81
CA HIS A 531 -16.16 12.57 20.84
C HIS A 531 -17.58 13.11 20.97
N TRP A 532 -18.16 13.50 19.84
CA TRP A 532 -19.57 13.86 19.75
C TRP A 532 -20.26 12.97 18.72
N ARG A 533 -21.33 12.32 19.16
CA ARG A 533 -22.21 11.64 18.21
C ARG A 533 -23.01 12.68 17.45
N TYR A 534 -22.96 12.68 16.14
CA TYR A 534 -23.61 13.70 15.30
C TYR A 534 -25.13 13.74 15.51
N LYS A 535 -25.76 12.58 15.73
CA LYS A 535 -27.16 12.52 16.15
C LYS A 535 -27.44 13.29 17.44
N ASP A 536 -26.58 13.10 18.44
CA ASP A 536 -26.75 13.80 19.74
C ASP A 536 -26.44 15.31 19.58
N LEU A 537 -25.44 15.67 18.78
CA LEU A 537 -25.20 17.08 18.42
C LEU A 537 -26.46 17.70 17.79
N TYR A 538 -27.01 17.04 16.79
CA TYR A 538 -28.19 17.53 16.07
C TYR A 538 -29.44 17.62 16.96
N GLN A 539 -29.66 16.67 17.86
CA GLN A 539 -30.88 16.59 18.68
C GLN A 539 -30.78 17.29 20.04
N LYS A 540 -29.61 17.32 20.67
CA LYS A 540 -29.47 17.62 22.09
C LYS A 540 -28.40 18.66 22.43
N ALA A 541 -27.51 19.06 21.52
CA ALA A 541 -26.41 19.97 21.86
C ALA A 541 -26.95 21.29 22.45
N ASP A 542 -26.36 21.72 23.53
CA ASP A 542 -26.62 23.00 24.20
C ASP A 542 -25.54 24.06 23.86
N GLY A 543 -25.64 25.25 24.49
CA GLY A 543 -24.74 26.36 24.23
C GLY A 543 -23.27 26.02 24.39
N TYR A 544 -22.88 25.35 25.46
CA TYR A 544 -21.49 24.97 25.73
C TYR A 544 -20.94 23.96 24.68
N ILE A 545 -21.74 22.94 24.38
CA ILE A 545 -21.35 21.92 23.38
C ILE A 545 -21.29 22.56 21.99
N LEU A 546 -22.19 23.46 21.65
CA LEU A 546 -22.20 24.17 20.37
C LEU A 546 -20.98 25.09 20.25
N ASP A 547 -20.61 25.82 21.29
CA ASP A 547 -19.42 26.68 21.29
C ASP A 547 -18.14 25.83 21.18
N SER A 548 -18.08 24.71 21.85
CA SER A 548 -16.97 23.76 21.73
C SER A 548 -16.87 23.16 20.32
N LEU A 549 -18.00 22.74 19.72
CA LEU A 549 -18.04 22.27 18.34
C LEU A 549 -17.54 23.35 17.35
N ARG A 550 -18.00 24.58 17.54
CA ARG A 550 -17.60 25.70 16.69
C ARG A 550 -16.10 25.96 16.76
N THR A 551 -15.54 26.04 17.96
CA THR A 551 -14.13 26.40 18.18
C THR A 551 -13.16 25.26 17.89
N SER A 552 -13.53 24.01 18.16
CA SER A 552 -12.63 22.84 18.00
C SER A 552 -12.80 22.11 16.66
N ALA A 553 -13.87 22.35 15.90
CA ALA A 553 -14.11 21.65 14.65
C ALA A 553 -14.47 22.60 13.48
N ILE A 554 -15.55 23.38 13.62
CA ILE A 554 -16.10 24.16 12.48
C ILE A 554 -15.11 25.22 11.99
N ILE A 555 -14.57 26.03 12.90
CA ILE A 555 -13.58 27.06 12.56
C ILE A 555 -12.28 26.44 12.04
N PRO A 556 -11.66 25.47 12.75
CA PRO A 556 -10.42 24.84 12.26
C PRO A 556 -10.56 24.13 10.91
N LEU A 557 -11.70 23.48 10.62
CA LEU A 557 -11.95 22.88 9.31
C LEU A 557 -12.01 23.93 8.20
N ARG A 558 -12.63 25.09 8.45
CA ARG A 558 -12.66 26.19 7.49
C ARG A 558 -11.25 26.72 7.25
N GLU A 559 -10.51 27.07 8.30
CA GLU A 559 -9.16 27.59 8.21
C GLU A 559 -8.23 26.63 7.47
N PHE A 560 -8.36 25.33 7.74
CA PHE A 560 -7.62 24.28 7.04
C PHE A 560 -7.99 24.26 5.55
N GLY A 561 -9.29 24.22 5.22
CA GLY A 561 -9.77 24.17 3.84
C GLY A 561 -9.35 25.39 3.02
N GLU A 562 -9.41 26.60 3.61
CA GLU A 562 -8.99 27.86 2.98
C GLU A 562 -7.47 27.90 2.76
N ALA A 563 -6.66 27.53 3.78
CA ALA A 563 -5.20 27.47 3.66
C ALA A 563 -4.76 26.42 2.61
N TYR A 564 -5.45 25.29 2.57
CA TYR A 564 -5.20 24.22 1.60
C TYR A 564 -5.50 24.67 0.18
N ASP A 565 -6.67 25.31 -0.03
CA ASP A 565 -7.09 25.83 -1.33
C ASP A 565 -6.12 26.90 -1.87
N SER A 566 -5.61 27.76 -1.00
CA SER A 566 -4.59 28.76 -1.35
C SER A 566 -3.34 28.07 -1.94
N VAL A 567 -2.81 27.04 -1.28
CA VAL A 567 -1.64 26.33 -1.80
C VAL A 567 -1.94 25.59 -3.11
N LEU A 568 -3.12 24.95 -3.21
CA LEU A 568 -3.53 24.29 -4.45
C LEU A 568 -3.64 25.28 -5.63
N THR A 569 -4.14 26.48 -5.38
CA THR A 569 -4.24 27.54 -6.38
C THR A 569 -2.87 27.95 -6.90
N ASP A 570 -1.88 28.09 -6.01
CA ASP A 570 -0.50 28.46 -6.37
C ASP A 570 0.16 27.42 -7.30
N ILE A 571 -0.17 26.14 -7.13
CA ILE A 571 0.49 25.04 -7.85
C ILE A 571 -0.35 24.45 -9.00
N LEU A 572 -1.58 24.93 -9.22
CA LEU A 572 -2.52 24.36 -10.19
C LEU A 572 -2.01 24.36 -11.64
N TYR A 573 -1.36 25.44 -12.05
CA TYR A 573 -1.00 25.68 -13.45
C TYR A 573 0.48 25.41 -13.77
N LEU A 574 1.18 24.70 -12.89
CA LEU A 574 2.59 24.38 -13.11
C LEU A 574 2.79 23.50 -14.35
N GLN A 575 3.86 23.76 -15.07
CA GLN A 575 4.17 23.07 -16.30
C GLN A 575 5.27 22.00 -16.06
N PHE A 576 5.17 20.91 -16.79
CA PHE A 576 6.12 19.81 -16.72
C PHE A 576 6.65 19.47 -18.11
N PRO A 577 7.94 19.13 -18.25
CA PRO A 577 8.57 18.93 -19.56
C PRO A 577 8.07 17.68 -20.27
N THR A 578 7.71 16.62 -19.54
CA THR A 578 7.34 15.33 -20.14
C THR A 578 5.88 14.95 -19.87
N MET A 579 5.29 14.15 -20.77
CA MET A 579 3.92 13.66 -20.61
C MET A 579 3.77 12.78 -19.35
N PRO A 580 4.68 11.85 -19.01
CA PRO A 580 4.60 11.08 -17.77
C PRO A 580 4.51 11.98 -16.53
N GLN A 581 5.35 13.01 -16.43
CA GLN A 581 5.31 13.96 -15.30
C GLN A 581 3.99 14.72 -15.21
N LYS A 582 3.44 15.16 -16.35
CA LYS A 582 2.12 15.80 -16.41
C LYS A 582 1.02 14.90 -15.88
N LEU A 583 1.01 13.62 -16.28
CA LEU A 583 0.00 12.66 -15.86
C LEU A 583 0.11 12.32 -14.37
N ILE A 584 1.32 12.12 -13.87
CA ILE A 584 1.59 11.89 -12.44
C ILE A 584 1.12 13.09 -11.63
N TYR A 585 1.50 14.29 -12.05
CA TYR A 585 1.12 15.51 -11.34
C TYR A 585 -0.40 15.73 -11.35
N ALA A 586 -1.06 15.50 -12.46
CA ALA A 586 -2.52 15.60 -12.56
C ALA A 586 -3.23 14.61 -11.63
N GLU A 587 -2.68 13.39 -11.49
CA GLU A 587 -3.22 12.40 -10.55
C GLU A 587 -3.05 12.84 -9.08
N LEU A 588 -1.86 13.34 -8.73
CA LEU A 588 -1.59 13.90 -7.40
C LEU A 588 -2.55 15.06 -7.07
N LEU A 589 -2.70 16.01 -7.99
CA LEU A 589 -3.63 17.12 -7.83
C LEU A 589 -5.07 16.65 -7.63
N ASP A 590 -5.53 15.64 -8.37
CA ASP A 590 -6.88 15.09 -8.21
C ASP A 590 -7.10 14.58 -6.77
N GLY A 591 -6.16 13.82 -6.20
CA GLY A 591 -6.22 13.33 -4.82
C GLY A 591 -6.16 14.46 -3.78
N LEU A 592 -5.31 15.46 -4.00
CA LEU A 592 -5.17 16.61 -3.11
C LEU A 592 -6.44 17.49 -3.12
N TYR A 593 -7.01 17.75 -4.29
CA TYR A 593 -8.27 18.49 -4.42
C TYR A 593 -9.44 17.78 -3.76
N ILE A 594 -9.57 16.45 -3.95
CA ILE A 594 -10.62 15.68 -3.26
C ILE A 594 -10.48 15.81 -1.74
N THR A 595 -9.26 15.78 -1.22
CA THR A 595 -9.01 15.97 0.21
C THR A 595 -9.48 17.35 0.69
N GLN A 596 -9.14 18.41 -0.02
CA GLN A 596 -9.58 19.77 0.29
C GLN A 596 -11.12 19.91 0.23
N LEU A 597 -11.72 19.41 -0.85
CA LEU A 597 -13.19 19.44 -1.02
C LEU A 597 -13.90 18.64 0.08
N ARG A 598 -13.31 17.53 0.56
CA ARG A 598 -13.84 16.77 1.69
C ARG A 598 -13.81 17.59 2.98
N VAL A 599 -12.72 18.28 3.24
CA VAL A 599 -12.61 19.16 4.43
C VAL A 599 -13.71 20.22 4.40
N MET A 600 -13.91 20.90 3.26
CA MET A 600 -14.95 21.92 3.13
C MET A 600 -16.37 21.32 3.21
N HIS A 601 -16.61 20.19 2.59
CA HIS A 601 -17.87 19.46 2.71
C HIS A 601 -18.21 19.19 4.19
N ARG A 602 -17.22 18.72 4.97
CA ARG A 602 -17.43 18.44 6.40
C ARG A 602 -17.61 19.70 7.23
N HIS A 603 -16.86 20.77 6.92
CA HIS A 603 -17.09 22.08 7.52
C HIS A 603 -18.58 22.49 7.39
N HIS A 604 -19.12 22.45 6.18
CA HIS A 604 -20.49 22.88 5.92
C HIS A 604 -21.53 21.91 6.52
N CYS A 605 -21.30 20.61 6.55
CA CYS A 605 -22.16 19.65 7.23
C CYS A 605 -22.24 19.91 8.75
N LEU A 606 -21.10 20.18 9.39
CA LEU A 606 -21.06 20.48 10.82
C LEU A 606 -21.67 21.86 11.12
N ASN A 607 -21.44 22.83 10.24
CA ASN A 607 -22.06 24.14 10.36
C ASN A 607 -23.60 24.06 10.23
N ALA A 608 -24.11 23.19 9.34
CA ALA A 608 -25.54 22.94 9.24
C ALA A 608 -26.14 22.39 10.56
N ILE A 609 -25.44 21.47 11.21
CA ILE A 609 -25.84 20.95 12.54
C ILE A 609 -25.84 22.10 13.58
N PHE A 610 -24.82 22.92 13.61
CA PHE A 610 -24.70 24.07 14.51
C PHE A 610 -25.84 25.07 14.32
N GLU A 611 -26.12 25.47 13.08
CA GLU A 611 -27.18 26.40 12.75
C GLU A 611 -28.58 25.84 13.08
N HIS A 612 -28.83 24.57 12.78
CA HIS A 612 -30.06 23.88 13.19
C HIS A 612 -30.31 24.00 14.70
N ARG A 613 -29.28 23.72 15.49
CA ARG A 613 -29.40 23.77 16.96
C ARG A 613 -29.56 25.16 17.49
N LYS A 614 -28.86 26.15 16.91
CA LYS A 614 -28.99 27.55 17.27
C LYS A 614 -30.41 28.07 16.93
N GLY A 615 -30.95 27.72 15.75
CA GLY A 615 -32.31 28.07 15.36
C GLY A 615 -33.38 27.44 16.24
N THR A 616 -33.21 26.18 16.67
CA THR A 616 -34.12 25.51 17.61
C THR A 616 -34.13 26.17 19.01
N ALA A 617 -32.95 26.57 19.50
CA ALA A 617 -32.84 27.26 20.79
C ALA A 617 -33.53 28.64 20.79
N THR A 618 -33.54 29.33 19.66
CA THR A 618 -34.19 30.68 19.48
C THR A 618 -35.64 30.58 19.05
N ARG A 619 -36.26 29.40 19.01
CA ARG A 619 -37.62 29.12 18.52
C ARG A 619 -37.87 29.59 17.07
N ASN A 620 -36.84 29.92 16.30
CA ASN A 620 -36.95 30.21 14.89
C ASN A 620 -37.13 28.90 14.11
N LYS A 621 -38.35 28.62 13.66
CA LYS A 621 -38.71 27.37 12.96
C LYS A 621 -38.26 27.33 11.49
N GLN A 622 -37.67 28.41 10.95
CA GLN A 622 -37.10 28.38 9.60
C GLN A 622 -35.92 27.39 9.56
N ARG A 623 -35.81 26.63 8.46
CA ARG A 623 -34.69 25.72 8.21
C ARG A 623 -33.42 26.51 7.93
N THR A 624 -32.79 27.05 8.97
CA THR A 624 -31.60 27.91 8.88
C THR A 624 -30.35 27.16 8.38
N PHE A 625 -30.38 25.82 8.36
CA PHE A 625 -29.28 24.97 7.94
C PHE A 625 -29.21 24.70 6.41
N GLU A 626 -30.27 25.05 5.67
CA GLU A 626 -30.32 24.75 4.22
C GLU A 626 -29.20 25.42 3.41
N PRO A 627 -28.78 26.66 3.66
CA PRO A 627 -27.64 27.25 2.93
C PRO A 627 -26.34 26.45 3.12
N SER A 628 -26.02 26.04 4.36
CA SER A 628 -24.82 25.22 4.64
C SER A 628 -24.87 23.87 3.95
N LEU A 629 -26.04 23.21 3.90
CA LEU A 629 -26.18 21.95 3.14
C LEU A 629 -26.07 22.14 1.63
N GLN A 630 -26.53 23.29 1.11
CA GLN A 630 -26.36 23.63 -0.30
C GLN A 630 -24.87 23.77 -0.64
N GLU A 631 -24.11 24.47 0.19
CA GLU A 631 -22.66 24.59 0.03
C GLU A 631 -21.98 23.21 0.12
N ALA A 632 -22.31 22.39 1.12
CA ALA A 632 -21.80 21.03 1.21
C ALA A 632 -22.03 20.23 -0.09
N SER A 633 -23.25 20.32 -0.64
CA SER A 633 -23.61 19.66 -1.90
C SER A 633 -22.81 20.20 -3.11
N GLN A 634 -22.46 21.48 -3.15
CA GLN A 634 -21.61 22.04 -4.20
C GLN A 634 -20.19 21.43 -4.13
N TYR A 635 -19.57 21.39 -2.96
CA TYR A 635 -18.25 20.75 -2.77
C TYR A 635 -18.26 19.26 -3.16
N ARG A 636 -19.29 18.52 -2.76
CA ARG A 636 -19.46 17.12 -3.19
C ARG A 636 -19.60 17.00 -4.71
N ASN A 637 -20.36 17.88 -5.35
CA ASN A 637 -20.53 17.83 -6.81
C ASN A 637 -19.23 18.15 -7.56
N GLN A 638 -18.41 19.07 -7.06
CA GLN A 638 -17.07 19.31 -7.59
C GLN A 638 -16.19 18.07 -7.43
N ALA A 639 -16.17 17.45 -6.25
CA ALA A 639 -15.45 16.21 -6.02
C ALA A 639 -15.92 15.09 -6.97
N LEU A 640 -17.21 14.94 -7.21
CA LEU A 640 -17.77 13.96 -8.14
C LEU A 640 -17.32 14.20 -9.59
N GLN A 641 -17.12 15.44 -10.02
CA GLN A 641 -16.57 15.74 -11.34
C GLN A 641 -15.11 15.26 -11.45
N ILE A 642 -14.30 15.44 -10.39
CA ILE A 642 -12.93 14.93 -10.34
C ILE A 642 -12.92 13.40 -10.39
N VAL A 643 -13.78 12.73 -9.59
CA VAL A 643 -13.91 11.27 -9.60
C VAL A 643 -14.21 10.75 -11.01
N ARG A 644 -15.24 11.31 -11.68
CA ARG A 644 -15.63 10.91 -13.03
C ARG A 644 -14.54 11.15 -14.08
N ARG A 645 -13.75 12.20 -13.91
CA ARG A 645 -12.59 12.46 -14.77
C ARG A 645 -11.50 11.43 -14.51
N ARG A 646 -11.15 11.18 -13.24
CA ARG A 646 -10.06 10.28 -12.86
C ARG A 646 -10.33 8.83 -13.23
N GLU A 647 -11.56 8.34 -13.07
CA GLU A 647 -11.98 6.98 -13.46
C GLU A 647 -11.68 6.64 -14.94
N LYS A 648 -11.65 7.65 -15.82
CA LYS A 648 -11.29 7.47 -17.24
C LYS A 648 -9.79 7.28 -17.49
N HIS A 649 -8.97 7.51 -16.48
CA HIS A 649 -7.50 7.51 -16.55
C HIS A 649 -6.87 6.54 -15.56
N TYR A 650 -7.65 5.61 -15.01
CA TYR A 650 -7.12 4.53 -14.17
C TYR A 650 -6.10 3.68 -14.93
N ALA A 651 -5.11 3.20 -14.24
CA ALA A 651 -4.11 2.29 -14.80
C ALA A 651 -4.69 0.91 -15.12
N TYR A 652 -5.74 0.54 -14.40
CA TYR A 652 -6.52 -0.66 -14.62
C TYR A 652 -7.90 -0.26 -15.17
N ASP A 653 -8.35 -0.96 -16.21
CA ASP A 653 -9.67 -0.71 -16.78
C ASP A 653 -10.77 -1.00 -15.75
N LEU A 654 -11.56 0.00 -15.40
CA LEU A 654 -12.62 -0.13 -14.41
C LEU A 654 -13.60 -1.29 -14.68
N PRO A 655 -14.01 -1.59 -15.92
CA PRO A 655 -14.78 -2.80 -16.24
C PRO A 655 -14.12 -4.11 -15.80
N LEU A 656 -12.79 -4.23 -15.91
CA LEU A 656 -12.07 -5.43 -15.45
C LEU A 656 -12.09 -5.56 -13.92
N LEU A 657 -11.97 -4.44 -13.20
CA LEU A 657 -12.01 -4.41 -11.73
C LEU A 657 -13.39 -4.76 -11.17
N THR A 658 -14.43 -4.61 -11.97
CA THR A 658 -15.83 -4.78 -11.57
C THR A 658 -16.58 -5.84 -12.36
N THR A 659 -15.87 -6.79 -13.00
CA THR A 659 -16.45 -7.80 -13.88
C THR A 659 -17.45 -8.71 -13.19
N LYS A 660 -17.20 -9.06 -11.94
CA LYS A 660 -18.01 -10.01 -11.17
C LYS A 660 -18.94 -9.29 -10.20
N ARG A 661 -20.24 -9.57 -10.32
CA ARG A 661 -21.25 -9.09 -9.38
C ARG A 661 -22.10 -10.26 -8.88
N PRO A 662 -22.22 -10.53 -7.59
CA PRO A 662 -21.44 -9.92 -6.50
C PRO A 662 -19.96 -10.32 -6.54
N GLY A 663 -19.05 -9.37 -6.24
CA GLY A 663 -17.61 -9.62 -6.15
C GLY A 663 -17.23 -10.57 -5.01
N HIS A 664 -15.96 -10.95 -4.96
CA HIS A 664 -15.42 -11.81 -3.90
C HIS A 664 -15.46 -11.14 -2.52
N THR A 665 -15.14 -9.85 -2.46
CA THR A 665 -15.15 -9.08 -1.22
C THR A 665 -16.55 -8.91 -0.61
N ALA A 666 -16.62 -8.79 0.70
CA ALA A 666 -17.86 -8.44 1.42
C ALA A 666 -18.29 -7.00 1.17
N TYR A 667 -17.34 -6.10 0.94
CA TYR A 667 -17.60 -4.69 0.70
C TYR A 667 -17.96 -4.44 -0.75
N GLN A 668 -19.03 -3.66 -0.99
CA GLN A 668 -19.43 -3.22 -2.31
C GLN A 668 -19.06 -1.76 -2.58
N PHE A 669 -18.55 -1.10 -1.57
CA PHE A 669 -18.12 0.28 -1.63
C PHE A 669 -16.59 0.33 -1.61
N GLY A 670 -16.06 1.25 -2.32
CA GLY A 670 -14.65 1.53 -2.40
C GLY A 670 -14.42 2.51 -3.53
N TYR A 671 -13.28 3.12 -3.60
CA TYR A 671 -12.98 4.11 -4.63
C TYR A 671 -12.94 3.52 -6.05
N LEU A 672 -12.82 2.20 -6.18
CA LEU A 672 -12.79 1.49 -7.46
C LEU A 672 -14.17 1.17 -8.03
N TYR A 673 -15.24 1.30 -7.26
CA TYR A 673 -16.58 0.95 -7.72
C TYR A 673 -17.41 2.19 -8.01
N THR A 674 -17.96 2.27 -9.22
CA THR A 674 -18.84 3.36 -9.66
C THR A 674 -20.09 3.52 -8.81
N VAL A 675 -20.57 2.43 -8.20
CA VAL A 675 -21.71 2.44 -7.27
C VAL A 675 -21.48 3.29 -6.03
N SER A 676 -20.24 3.53 -5.66
CA SER A 676 -19.91 4.34 -4.51
C SER A 676 -20.15 5.83 -4.76
N ASN A 677 -19.73 6.40 -5.88
CA ASN A 677 -20.01 7.77 -6.34
C ASN A 677 -20.15 8.80 -5.22
N LEU A 678 -19.26 8.79 -4.25
CA LEU A 678 -19.32 9.61 -3.04
C LEU A 678 -20.63 9.36 -2.23
N HIS A 679 -21.05 8.09 -2.16
CA HIS A 679 -22.27 7.68 -1.49
C HIS A 679 -22.37 8.22 -0.07
N PHE A 680 -21.30 8.12 0.71
CA PHE A 680 -21.29 8.55 2.11
C PHE A 680 -21.38 10.07 2.28
N TRP A 681 -20.86 10.86 1.34
CA TRP A 681 -21.02 12.30 1.35
C TRP A 681 -22.49 12.70 1.17
N LYS A 682 -23.18 12.12 0.19
CA LYS A 682 -24.63 12.31 -0.02
C LYS A 682 -25.44 11.94 1.20
N ARG A 683 -25.04 10.82 1.84
CA ARG A 683 -25.73 10.31 3.01
C ARG A 683 -25.61 11.23 4.21
N GLU A 684 -24.43 11.79 4.46
CA GLU A 684 -24.23 12.76 5.54
C GLU A 684 -25.11 14.01 5.38
N GLU A 685 -25.25 14.51 4.15
CA GLU A 685 -26.19 15.59 3.84
C GLU A 685 -27.65 15.17 4.13
N ALA A 686 -28.05 13.98 3.66
CA ALA A 686 -29.39 13.46 3.85
C ALA A 686 -29.72 13.19 5.33
N GLN A 687 -28.78 12.70 6.12
CA GLN A 687 -28.94 12.49 7.56
C GLN A 687 -29.31 13.80 8.28
N ILE A 688 -28.64 14.89 7.95
CA ILE A 688 -28.93 16.20 8.52
C ILE A 688 -30.27 16.72 8.03
N LYS A 689 -30.54 16.65 6.73
CA LYS A 689 -31.75 17.17 6.11
C LYS A 689 -33.01 16.45 6.58
N GLU A 690 -32.93 15.14 6.72
CA GLU A 690 -34.08 14.26 7.01
C GLU A 690 -34.16 13.89 8.48
N ASN A 691 -33.17 14.26 9.29
CA ASN A 691 -33.02 13.80 10.69
C ASN A 691 -33.09 12.27 10.80
N ASN A 692 -32.52 11.58 9.83
CA ASN A 692 -32.48 10.12 9.75
C ASN A 692 -31.05 9.60 9.99
N TRP A 693 -30.78 9.17 11.22
CA TRP A 693 -29.47 8.75 11.69
C TRP A 693 -29.34 7.20 11.75
N GLY A 694 -29.93 6.52 10.79
CA GLY A 694 -29.83 5.06 10.71
C GLY A 694 -28.44 4.56 10.31
N PHE A 695 -28.27 3.25 10.32
CA PHE A 695 -27.04 2.58 9.92
C PHE A 695 -26.55 3.06 8.55
N GLY A 696 -25.32 3.56 8.47
CA GLY A 696 -24.81 4.22 7.30
C GLY A 696 -23.49 3.78 6.75
N PHE A 697 -22.69 3.23 7.60
CA PHE A 697 -21.33 2.87 7.25
C PHE A 697 -21.27 1.54 6.46
N MET A 698 -22.11 0.58 6.81
CA MET A 698 -22.24 -0.65 6.05
C MET A 698 -23.45 -0.56 5.13
N ASN A 699 -23.35 -1.16 3.95
CA ASN A 699 -24.53 -1.43 3.17
C ASN A 699 -25.39 -2.46 3.90
N ILE A 700 -26.47 -2.00 4.56
CA ILE A 700 -27.37 -2.89 5.34
C ILE A 700 -27.96 -4.02 4.48
N TRP A 701 -28.05 -3.83 3.17
CA TRP A 701 -28.50 -4.87 2.23
C TRP A 701 -27.51 -6.04 2.14
N ASP A 702 -26.26 -5.83 2.51
CA ASP A 702 -25.19 -6.82 2.50
C ASP A 702 -24.68 -7.19 3.90
N ILE A 703 -25.38 -6.78 4.96
CA ILE A 703 -24.92 -7.08 6.33
C ILE A 703 -24.74 -8.58 6.54
N GLU A 704 -25.60 -9.40 5.97
CA GLU A 704 -25.48 -10.86 6.05
C GLU A 704 -24.21 -11.39 5.37
N ARG A 705 -23.78 -10.73 4.25
CA ARG A 705 -22.51 -11.04 3.58
C ARG A 705 -21.33 -10.54 4.41
N ILE A 706 -21.42 -9.34 4.94
CA ILE A 706 -20.34 -8.69 5.70
C ILE A 706 -20.04 -9.49 6.96
N ILE A 707 -21.07 -9.97 7.68
CA ILE A 707 -20.91 -10.80 8.86
C ILE A 707 -20.74 -12.30 8.54
N GLY A 708 -20.69 -12.68 7.26
CA GLY A 708 -20.39 -14.06 6.83
C GLY A 708 -21.54 -15.05 6.95
N LEU A 709 -22.79 -14.59 7.12
CA LEU A 709 -23.97 -15.46 7.14
C LEU A 709 -24.47 -15.85 5.75
N LYS A 710 -24.15 -15.06 4.73
CA LYS A 710 -24.53 -15.29 3.35
C LYS A 710 -23.26 -15.42 2.48
N LYS A 711 -23.19 -16.47 1.66
CA LYS A 711 -22.09 -16.72 0.71
C LYS A 711 -22.21 -15.83 -0.53
#